data_d452ceb6e8edf604bb602cc6535dc039
#
_entry.id   d452ceb6e8edf604bb602cc6535dc039
#
_cell.length_a   1.000
_cell.length_b   1.000
_cell.length_c   1.000
_cell.angle_alpha   90.00
_cell.angle_beta   90.00
_cell.angle_gamma   90.00
#
_symmetry.space_group_name_H-M   'P 1'
#
loop_
_entity.id
_entity.type
_entity.pdbx_description
1 polymer ?
#
loop_
_entity_poly.entity_id
_entity_poly.type
_entity_poly.pdbx_seq_one_letter_code
_entity_poly.pdbx_strand_id
1 'polypeptide(L)'
;MDKRPTSPQSNAETPDSPTGAHVEWCKQLIAATMSSQISGPISSEMISRDYKDCDVEVKGFLLDSDPQQTAPSSTLREGNKQAQMEEAPRVPGETIKAIVKDVMYICPFSGVVRGTLTITDYKLFFKSLTRDPPFVLDVNLGAISRLESIAVQSHGDNTQGLEIVCKDLRNPRFAYKKEGQSNSEVFETLSKYAFPLSHNLPLFAFKYRETFPEDGWKIYDPVVEYKRQGLPNESWIISKVNSSYELCETYPALLVLPSNVTEDELKRVAAFRAKRRLPVLSWIHPESQAAIVRCGQPQVGPSDRRCRDDERYLQTILDANAQSHKLCIFDARQSTVADTNKAKDGGYENESLYINVELNFLEIPNMHVMRESLRKLKEVVYPAIDQQRWFSSVDSTHWLEYIRLLLAGAVRIADRLESGKTSVVVHCSDGWDRTAQLTSLAMLMLDAHYRSLRGFQVLLEKEWLSFGHRFASRVVHGDGNHANSERSPLFVQFIDCVWQMTRQFPSAFEFNELFLITVLDHLYSCLFGTFLYNSEQERVAKEVYSKTVSLWSYVNSQLEEFTNPLYVNYEHHVLYPVASLRHLELWVSYYVRWNPRMRPQVPVHQSLKELLVLKSELQKKVDELKRDAASSHSLSSSSEHEGMPMQTTV
;
A
#
# COMPACT_ATOMS: atom_id res chain seq x y z
N MET A 1 -19.55 -63.85 14.93
CA MET A 1 -20.53 -63.94 16.04
C MET A 1 -20.53 -62.57 16.67
N ASP A 2 -21.48 -61.72 16.22
CA ASP A 2 -22.71 -61.27 16.91
C ASP A 2 -22.42 -60.28 18.04
N LYS A 3 -22.96 -59.10 18.15
CA LYS A 3 -24.19 -58.40 17.75
C LYS A 3 -24.06 -56.91 18.04
N ARG A 4 -24.67 -56.10 17.23
CA ARG A 4 -25.09 -54.72 17.61
C ARG A 4 -26.24 -54.77 18.63
N PRO A 5 -26.54 -53.65 19.36
CA PRO A 5 -27.72 -52.85 19.00
C PRO A 5 -27.54 -51.33 19.14
N THR A 6 -28.01 -50.58 18.15
CA THR A 6 -29.17 -49.65 18.01
C THR A 6 -29.29 -48.48 19.00
N SER A 7 -29.38 -47.32 18.38
CA SER A 7 -29.64 -45.95 18.87
C SER A 7 -30.98 -45.76 19.61
N PRO A 8 -31.18 -44.58 20.25
CA PRO A 8 -32.16 -43.68 19.67
C PRO A 8 -31.73 -42.20 19.57
N GLN A 9 -32.35 -41.55 18.58
CA GLN A 9 -32.34 -40.14 18.26
C GLN A 9 -32.92 -39.27 19.39
N SER A 10 -32.35 -38.07 19.57
CA SER A 10 -33.12 -36.90 20.02
C SER A 10 -32.67 -35.67 19.24
N ASN A 11 -33.64 -35.07 18.55
CA ASN A 11 -33.54 -33.80 17.82
C ASN A 11 -33.25 -32.66 18.78
N ALA A 12 -32.32 -31.81 18.41
CA ALA A 12 -32.24 -30.43 18.86
C ALA A 12 -31.82 -29.57 17.66
N GLU A 13 -32.77 -28.76 17.20
CA GLU A 13 -32.58 -27.74 16.19
C GLU A 13 -31.65 -26.66 16.73
N THR A 14 -30.65 -26.29 15.94
CA THR A 14 -29.87 -25.06 16.12
C THR A 14 -30.17 -24.09 14.97
N PRO A 15 -30.26 -22.78 15.19
CA PRO A 15 -30.76 -21.85 14.19
C PRO A 15 -29.72 -21.53 13.12
N ASP A 16 -30.21 -21.41 11.90
CA ASP A 16 -29.48 -21.11 10.67
C ASP A 16 -28.65 -19.83 10.76
N SER A 17 -27.40 -19.93 10.30
CA SER A 17 -26.50 -18.79 10.10
C SER A 17 -26.78 -18.08 8.77
N PRO A 18 -26.65 -16.72 8.69
CA PRO A 18 -27.02 -15.93 7.52
C PRO A 18 -26.09 -16.04 6.30
N THR A 19 -25.10 -16.91 6.33
CA THR A 19 -24.05 -17.00 5.30
C THR A 19 -24.43 -17.70 4.01
N GLY A 20 -25.49 -18.51 4.02
CA GLY A 20 -25.97 -19.24 2.83
C GLY A 20 -26.66 -18.34 1.78
N ALA A 21 -27.46 -17.40 2.22
CA ALA A 21 -28.24 -16.55 1.34
C ALA A 21 -27.39 -15.54 0.53
N HIS A 22 -26.29 -15.09 1.09
CA HIS A 22 -25.40 -14.11 0.43
C HIS A 22 -24.56 -14.76 -0.68
N VAL A 23 -24.14 -15.99 -0.48
CA VAL A 23 -23.39 -16.76 -1.49
C VAL A 23 -24.29 -17.13 -2.68
N GLU A 24 -25.55 -17.46 -2.42
CA GLU A 24 -26.52 -17.81 -3.48
C GLU A 24 -26.95 -16.57 -4.29
N TRP A 25 -27.08 -15.42 -3.66
CA TRP A 25 -27.35 -14.14 -4.34
C TRP A 25 -26.17 -13.72 -5.24
N CYS A 26 -24.93 -13.87 -4.80
CA CYS A 26 -23.75 -13.62 -5.62
C CYS A 26 -23.66 -14.57 -6.82
N LYS A 27 -24.01 -15.84 -6.67
CA LYS A 27 -24.06 -16.82 -7.78
C LYS A 27 -25.15 -16.47 -8.81
N GLN A 28 -26.30 -15.99 -8.36
CA GLN A 28 -27.39 -15.55 -9.25
C GLN A 28 -27.04 -14.28 -10.03
N LEU A 29 -26.31 -13.34 -9.41
CA LEU A 29 -25.81 -12.15 -10.10
C LEU A 29 -24.77 -12.49 -11.18
N ILE A 30 -23.89 -13.43 -10.92
CA ILE A 30 -22.89 -13.92 -11.88
C ILE A 30 -23.56 -14.66 -13.04
N ALA A 31 -24.58 -15.46 -12.78
CA ALA A 31 -25.33 -16.17 -13.80
C ALA A 31 -26.16 -15.22 -14.69
N ALA A 32 -26.74 -14.17 -14.12
CA ALA A 32 -27.50 -13.16 -14.89
C ALA A 32 -26.59 -12.31 -15.80
N THR A 33 -25.32 -12.10 -15.41
CA THR A 33 -24.34 -11.36 -16.21
C THR A 33 -23.75 -12.21 -17.36
N MET A 34 -23.79 -13.54 -17.23
CA MET A 34 -23.30 -14.48 -18.27
C MET A 34 -24.32 -14.88 -19.32
N SER A 35 -25.63 -14.65 -19.13
CA SER A 35 -26.67 -15.09 -20.05
C SER A 35 -27.07 -14.09 -21.13
N SER A 36 -26.37 -12.93 -21.25
CA SER A 36 -26.58 -11.98 -22.36
C SER A 36 -25.49 -12.10 -23.44
N GLN A 37 -25.28 -13.31 -23.96
CA GLN A 37 -24.49 -13.50 -25.18
C GLN A 37 -25.42 -13.64 -26.38
N ILE A 38 -25.46 -12.61 -27.22
CA ILE A 38 -26.01 -12.71 -28.58
C ILE A 38 -24.82 -13.02 -29.51
N SER A 39 -24.83 -14.21 -30.06
CA SER A 39 -23.91 -14.68 -31.09
C SER A 39 -24.31 -14.17 -32.46
N GLY A 40 -23.49 -13.32 -33.08
CA GLY A 40 -23.62 -12.90 -34.49
C GLY A 40 -22.54 -11.88 -34.87
N PRO A 41 -22.08 -11.82 -36.12
CA PRO A 41 -21.04 -10.88 -36.53
C PRO A 41 -21.57 -9.45 -36.55
N ILE A 42 -20.95 -8.56 -35.79
CA ILE A 42 -21.32 -7.16 -35.67
C ILE A 42 -20.75 -6.40 -36.88
N SER A 43 -21.62 -5.83 -37.72
CA SER A 43 -21.23 -4.91 -38.79
C SER A 43 -20.91 -3.54 -38.24
N SER A 44 -19.99 -2.80 -38.91
CA SER A 44 -19.45 -1.52 -38.50
C SER A 44 -20.48 -0.38 -38.33
N GLU A 45 -21.73 -0.58 -38.70
CA GLU A 45 -22.81 0.41 -38.57
C GLU A 45 -23.53 0.39 -37.20
N MET A 46 -23.40 -0.68 -36.42
CA MET A 46 -24.02 -0.77 -35.07
C MET A 46 -23.27 -0.05 -33.98
N ILE A 47 -22.00 0.35 -34.22
CA ILE A 47 -21.17 0.99 -33.21
C ILE A 47 -21.52 2.48 -32.98
N SER A 48 -22.28 3.09 -33.92
CA SER A 48 -22.60 4.54 -33.86
C SER A 48 -23.93 4.87 -33.15
N ARG A 49 -24.75 3.90 -32.78
CA ARG A 49 -26.07 4.17 -32.18
C ARG A 49 -26.20 4.00 -30.68
N ASP A 50 -25.28 3.26 -30.02
CA ASP A 50 -25.35 3.01 -28.56
C ASP A 50 -24.62 4.06 -27.70
N TYR A 51 -24.15 5.17 -28.30
CA TYR A 51 -23.38 6.20 -27.59
C TYR A 51 -24.21 7.44 -27.17
N LYS A 52 -25.55 7.41 -27.33
CA LYS A 52 -26.37 8.61 -27.04
C LYS A 52 -27.06 8.63 -25.68
N ASP A 53 -27.09 7.54 -24.93
CA ASP A 53 -27.89 7.48 -23.69
C ASP A 53 -27.07 6.94 -22.48
N CYS A 54 -25.89 7.49 -22.24
CA CYS A 54 -25.18 7.30 -20.98
C CYS A 54 -24.68 8.64 -20.45
N ASP A 55 -25.63 9.48 -20.01
CA ASP A 55 -25.36 10.59 -19.12
C ASP A 55 -25.07 10.04 -17.72
N VAL A 56 -23.79 9.96 -17.37
CA VAL A 56 -23.35 9.77 -15.98
C VAL A 56 -22.74 11.07 -15.51
N GLU A 57 -23.50 11.81 -14.70
CA GLU A 57 -23.01 12.97 -13.97
C GLU A 57 -21.82 12.57 -13.09
N VAL A 58 -20.63 13.02 -13.44
CA VAL A 58 -19.48 13.07 -12.52
C VAL A 58 -19.59 14.40 -11.80
N LYS A 59 -20.17 14.41 -10.61
CA LYS A 59 -20.12 15.55 -9.70
C LYS A 59 -18.70 15.69 -9.15
N GLY A 60 -17.97 16.67 -9.67
CA GLY A 60 -16.73 17.15 -9.06
C GLY A 60 -17.06 17.85 -7.73
N PHE A 61 -16.35 17.47 -6.68
CA PHE A 61 -16.42 18.18 -5.40
C PHE A 61 -15.79 19.57 -5.53
N LEU A 62 -16.65 20.58 -5.47
CA LEU A 62 -16.26 21.96 -5.18
C LEU A 62 -16.53 22.21 -3.70
N LEU A 63 -15.49 22.64 -3.00
CA LEU A 63 -15.62 23.17 -1.64
C LEU A 63 -16.41 24.48 -1.67
N ASP A 64 -17.59 24.45 -1.02
CA ASP A 64 -18.39 25.65 -0.76
C ASP A 64 -17.70 26.52 0.31
N SER A 65 -17.33 27.72 -0.08
CA SER A 65 -17.10 28.82 0.85
C SER A 65 -18.19 29.87 0.64
N ASP A 66 -18.90 30.18 1.71
CA ASP A 66 -20.04 31.09 1.81
C ASP A 66 -19.73 32.51 1.27
N PRO A 67 -20.71 33.14 0.60
CA PRO A 67 -20.53 34.50 0.09
C PRO A 67 -21.22 35.55 0.95
N GLN A 68 -20.49 36.54 1.42
CA GLN A 68 -21.11 37.83 1.71
C GLN A 68 -20.34 39.02 1.14
N GLN A 69 -21.07 39.75 0.31
CA GLN A 69 -21.10 41.19 0.04
C GLN A 69 -20.41 41.77 -1.20
N THR A 70 -21.29 42.36 -1.99
CA THR A 70 -21.25 43.54 -2.88
C THR A 70 -20.62 43.42 -4.25
N ALA A 71 -21.50 43.54 -5.26
CA ALA A 71 -21.16 43.69 -6.69
C ALA A 71 -20.54 45.06 -7.00
N PRO A 72 -19.61 45.11 -8.00
CA PRO A 72 -19.98 45.73 -9.27
C PRO A 72 -19.36 45.12 -10.55
N SER A 73 -20.02 45.33 -11.65
CA SER A 73 -19.66 45.20 -13.09
C SER A 73 -19.33 43.80 -13.64
N SER A 74 -20.23 43.32 -14.50
CA SER A 74 -20.35 41.96 -15.02
C SER A 74 -19.29 41.54 -16.09
N THR A 75 -18.63 42.47 -16.76
CA THR A 75 -17.74 42.16 -17.88
C THR A 75 -16.30 41.78 -17.50
N LEU A 76 -15.81 42.23 -16.33
CA LEU A 76 -14.48 41.83 -15.82
C LEU A 76 -14.51 40.49 -15.08
N ARG A 77 -15.67 40.02 -14.62
CA ARG A 77 -15.82 38.76 -13.92
C ARG A 77 -15.84 37.53 -14.85
N GLU A 78 -16.37 37.64 -16.05
CA GLU A 78 -16.40 36.51 -17.00
C GLU A 78 -14.99 36.22 -17.55
N GLY A 79 -14.19 37.22 -17.87
CA GLY A 79 -12.80 37.03 -18.28
C GLY A 79 -11.92 36.38 -17.19
N ASN A 80 -12.11 36.75 -15.92
CA ASN A 80 -11.35 36.18 -14.80
C ASN A 80 -11.82 34.77 -14.42
N LYS A 81 -13.11 34.47 -14.54
CA LYS A 81 -13.62 33.09 -14.34
C LYS A 81 -13.14 32.14 -15.45
N GLN A 82 -13.10 32.62 -16.70
CA GLN A 82 -12.62 31.84 -17.82
C GLN A 82 -11.10 31.60 -17.73
N ALA A 83 -10.33 32.60 -17.30
CA ALA A 83 -8.90 32.47 -17.04
C ALA A 83 -8.62 31.51 -15.84
N GLN A 84 -9.43 31.56 -14.78
CA GLN A 84 -9.31 30.64 -13.66
C GLN A 84 -9.73 29.18 -13.99
N MET A 85 -10.65 28.99 -14.94
CA MET A 85 -11.05 27.67 -15.42
C MET A 85 -10.05 27.03 -16.40
N GLU A 86 -9.14 27.80 -16.97
CA GLU A 86 -8.09 27.31 -17.90
C GLU A 86 -6.81 26.88 -17.19
N GLU A 87 -6.57 27.33 -15.97
CA GLU A 87 -5.31 27.06 -15.26
C GLU A 87 -5.31 25.68 -14.58
N ALA A 88 -4.21 24.92 -14.73
CA ALA A 88 -4.02 23.66 -14.03
C ALA A 88 -3.97 23.89 -12.52
N PRO A 89 -4.70 23.12 -11.68
CA PRO A 89 -4.63 23.27 -10.22
C PRO A 89 -3.20 22.98 -9.75
N ARG A 90 -2.64 23.89 -8.94
CA ARG A 90 -1.23 23.83 -8.50
C ARG A 90 -1.15 23.59 -6.99
N VAL A 91 -0.15 22.81 -6.59
CA VAL A 91 0.24 22.69 -5.18
C VAL A 91 1.17 23.86 -4.77
N PRO A 92 1.25 24.18 -3.47
CA PRO A 92 2.16 25.25 -2.99
C PRO A 92 3.61 25.05 -3.46
N GLY A 93 4.18 26.09 -4.07
CA GLY A 93 5.54 26.06 -4.61
C GLY A 93 5.64 25.56 -6.05
N GLU A 94 4.58 25.04 -6.63
CA GLU A 94 4.54 24.56 -8.02
C GLU A 94 4.53 25.72 -9.02
N THR A 95 5.34 25.62 -10.08
CA THR A 95 5.46 26.62 -11.11
C THR A 95 5.33 26.03 -12.50
N ILE A 96 4.55 26.70 -13.38
CA ILE A 96 4.39 26.31 -14.78
C ILE A 96 5.72 26.51 -15.52
N LYS A 97 6.11 25.51 -16.31
CA LYS A 97 7.33 25.51 -17.13
C LYS A 97 7.03 25.59 -18.63
N ALA A 98 5.93 24.96 -19.07
CA ALA A 98 5.50 25.05 -20.46
C ALA A 98 3.98 24.86 -20.56
N ILE A 99 3.37 25.52 -21.57
CA ILE A 99 1.98 25.30 -21.97
C ILE A 99 1.98 25.03 -23.46
N VAL A 100 1.47 23.88 -23.87
CA VAL A 100 1.38 23.49 -25.28
C VAL A 100 -0.09 23.35 -25.66
N LYS A 101 -0.54 24.18 -26.61
CA LYS A 101 -1.90 24.14 -27.14
C LYS A 101 -2.01 23.16 -28.30
N ASP A 102 -3.24 22.74 -28.61
CA ASP A 102 -3.56 21.83 -29.72
C ASP A 102 -2.80 20.47 -29.69
N VAL A 103 -2.51 19.98 -28.49
CA VAL A 103 -1.93 18.67 -28.28
C VAL A 103 -3.01 17.59 -28.42
N MET A 104 -2.66 16.51 -29.06
CA MET A 104 -3.51 15.33 -29.19
C MET A 104 -3.08 14.29 -28.16
N TYR A 105 -3.95 13.95 -27.20
CA TYR A 105 -3.78 12.78 -26.36
C TYR A 105 -4.30 11.55 -27.11
N ILE A 106 -3.44 10.56 -27.29
CA ILE A 106 -3.79 9.30 -27.96
C ILE A 106 -4.26 8.33 -26.90
N CYS A 107 -5.56 8.38 -26.58
CA CYS A 107 -6.17 7.48 -25.62
C CYS A 107 -6.32 6.09 -26.22
N PRO A 108 -5.79 5.03 -25.60
CA PRO A 108 -5.91 3.66 -26.12
C PRO A 108 -7.36 3.13 -26.10
N PHE A 109 -8.28 3.82 -25.42
CA PHE A 109 -9.65 3.39 -25.19
C PHE A 109 -10.69 4.21 -25.97
N SER A 110 -10.49 5.51 -26.10
CA SER A 110 -11.46 6.44 -26.71
C SER A 110 -10.91 7.19 -27.94
N GLY A 111 -9.76 6.78 -28.44
CA GLY A 111 -9.14 7.42 -29.61
C GLY A 111 -8.45 8.77 -29.29
N VAL A 112 -8.38 9.67 -30.28
CA VAL A 112 -7.65 10.92 -30.14
C VAL A 112 -8.50 11.99 -29.47
N VAL A 113 -7.94 12.62 -28.43
CA VAL A 113 -8.54 13.73 -27.68
C VAL A 113 -7.66 14.96 -27.83
N ARG A 114 -8.20 16.07 -28.36
CA ARG A 114 -7.47 17.35 -28.49
C ARG A 114 -7.59 18.16 -27.20
N GLY A 115 -6.49 18.82 -26.83
CA GLY A 115 -6.45 19.59 -25.59
C GLY A 115 -5.22 20.46 -25.45
N THR A 116 -5.06 20.98 -24.23
CA THR A 116 -3.90 21.75 -23.80
C THR A 116 -3.09 20.92 -22.79
N LEU A 117 -1.79 20.87 -22.98
CA LEU A 117 -0.83 20.24 -22.11
C LEU A 117 -0.07 21.30 -21.32
N THR A 118 -0.19 21.27 -20.01
CA THR A 118 0.56 22.11 -19.09
C THR A 118 1.62 21.26 -18.37
N ILE A 119 2.87 21.69 -18.44
CA ILE A 119 3.99 21.07 -17.74
C ILE A 119 4.42 22.01 -16.64
N THR A 120 4.45 21.50 -15.42
CA THR A 120 4.99 22.20 -14.25
C THR A 120 6.29 21.54 -13.80
N ASP A 121 6.89 22.03 -12.73
CA ASP A 121 8.01 21.35 -12.08
C ASP A 121 7.59 20.19 -11.14
N TYR A 122 6.27 19.88 -11.09
CA TYR A 122 5.74 18.77 -10.28
C TYR A 122 4.91 17.78 -11.11
N LYS A 123 4.10 18.27 -12.05
CA LYS A 123 3.20 17.41 -12.81
C LYS A 123 3.04 17.82 -14.28
N LEU A 124 2.55 16.89 -15.05
CA LEU A 124 2.01 17.07 -16.37
C LEU A 124 0.47 17.03 -16.26
N PHE A 125 -0.17 18.07 -16.77
CA PHE A 125 -1.61 18.23 -16.72
C PHE A 125 -2.18 18.43 -18.13
N PHE A 126 -3.05 17.54 -18.58
CA PHE A 126 -3.74 17.65 -19.86
C PHE A 126 -5.23 17.88 -19.64
N LYS A 127 -5.79 18.87 -20.36
CA LYS A 127 -7.22 19.19 -20.33
C LYS A 127 -7.77 19.24 -21.76
N SER A 128 -8.86 18.51 -22.03
CA SER A 128 -9.51 18.49 -23.34
C SER A 128 -10.22 19.83 -23.64
N LEU A 129 -10.25 20.20 -24.93
CA LEU A 129 -10.94 21.40 -25.41
C LEU A 129 -12.41 21.16 -25.81
N THR A 130 -12.77 19.93 -26.13
CA THR A 130 -14.00 19.61 -26.86
C THR A 130 -15.00 18.75 -26.10
N ARG A 131 -14.74 18.43 -24.85
CA ARG A 131 -15.62 17.59 -23.99
C ARG A 131 -16.20 18.43 -22.86
N ASP A 132 -17.46 18.20 -22.55
CA ASP A 132 -18.13 18.74 -21.37
C ASP A 132 -18.79 17.57 -20.60
N PRO A 133 -18.37 17.23 -19.38
CA PRO A 133 -17.23 17.81 -18.67
C PRO A 133 -15.86 17.52 -19.35
N PRO A 134 -14.85 18.40 -19.17
CA PRO A 134 -13.58 18.23 -19.84
C PRO A 134 -12.85 16.97 -19.35
N PHE A 135 -12.29 16.22 -20.29
CA PHE A 135 -11.38 15.12 -19.93
C PHE A 135 -10.09 15.71 -19.36
N VAL A 136 -9.68 15.23 -18.20
CA VAL A 136 -8.45 15.65 -17.51
C VAL A 136 -7.54 14.46 -17.31
N LEU A 137 -6.25 14.64 -17.57
CA LEU A 137 -5.21 13.68 -17.23
C LEU A 137 -4.15 14.40 -16.39
N ASP A 138 -3.93 13.91 -15.18
CA ASP A 138 -2.91 14.40 -14.26
C ASP A 138 -1.85 13.31 -14.03
N VAL A 139 -0.56 13.65 -14.21
CA VAL A 139 0.57 12.75 -14.06
C VAL A 139 1.66 13.42 -13.26
N ASN A 140 1.92 12.95 -12.05
CA ASN A 140 3.06 13.41 -11.27
C ASN A 140 4.37 13.09 -12.00
N LEU A 141 5.27 14.07 -12.14
CA LEU A 141 6.55 13.87 -12.84
C LEU A 141 7.41 12.80 -12.17
N GLY A 142 7.34 12.68 -10.83
CA GLY A 142 8.02 11.62 -10.09
C GLY A 142 7.57 10.20 -10.46
N ALA A 143 6.35 10.05 -10.96
CA ALA A 143 5.82 8.77 -11.45
C ALA A 143 6.36 8.40 -12.84
N ILE A 144 7.01 9.31 -13.56
CA ILE A 144 7.57 9.04 -14.88
C ILE A 144 8.83 8.18 -14.73
N SER A 145 8.87 7.07 -15.46
CA SER A 145 10.02 6.18 -15.53
C SER A 145 10.91 6.50 -16.74
N ARG A 146 10.28 6.79 -17.89
CA ARG A 146 10.99 6.97 -19.16
C ARG A 146 10.15 7.82 -20.12
N LEU A 147 10.84 8.58 -20.97
CA LEU A 147 10.27 9.36 -22.06
C LEU A 147 10.77 8.82 -23.39
N GLU A 148 9.88 8.58 -24.34
CA GLU A 148 10.22 8.06 -25.65
C GLU A 148 9.60 8.90 -26.77
N SER A 149 10.39 9.27 -27.76
CA SER A 149 9.88 9.83 -29.02
C SER A 149 9.32 8.70 -29.87
N ILE A 150 8.07 8.83 -30.30
CA ILE A 150 7.39 7.85 -31.15
C ILE A 150 7.02 8.49 -32.50
N ALA A 151 7.12 7.68 -33.56
CA ALA A 151 6.64 8.07 -34.88
C ALA A 151 5.10 8.02 -34.90
N VAL A 152 4.47 9.13 -35.30
CA VAL A 152 3.02 9.19 -35.51
C VAL A 152 2.76 9.23 -37.01
N GLN A 153 2.06 8.23 -37.54
CA GLN A 153 1.62 8.25 -38.95
C GLN A 153 0.52 9.28 -39.11
N SER A 154 0.87 10.43 -39.66
CA SER A 154 -0.07 11.49 -40.03
C SER A 154 0.11 11.79 -41.52
N HIS A 155 -0.97 11.83 -42.27
CA HIS A 155 -0.93 12.23 -43.67
C HIS A 155 -0.52 13.72 -43.81
N GLY A 156 0.74 13.94 -44.12
CA GLY A 156 1.27 15.21 -44.61
C GLY A 156 1.80 16.23 -43.60
N ASP A 157 1.64 16.03 -42.31
CA ASP A 157 2.09 16.97 -41.26
C ASP A 157 3.29 16.44 -40.47
N ASN A 158 4.21 17.34 -40.17
CA ASN A 158 5.40 17.15 -39.37
C ASN A 158 4.98 16.94 -37.87
N THR A 159 4.35 15.80 -37.56
CA THR A 159 3.81 15.51 -36.22
C THR A 159 4.83 14.66 -35.44
N GLN A 160 5.16 15.09 -34.24
CA GLN A 160 6.01 14.35 -33.31
C GLN A 160 5.16 13.70 -32.23
N GLY A 161 5.43 12.44 -31.92
CA GLY A 161 4.82 11.72 -30.83
C GLY A 161 5.71 11.62 -29.61
N LEU A 162 5.10 11.58 -28.46
CA LEU A 162 5.73 11.37 -27.15
C LEU A 162 5.01 10.28 -26.40
N GLU A 163 5.72 9.23 -25.97
CA GLU A 163 5.24 8.25 -25.04
C GLU A 163 5.87 8.47 -23.68
N ILE A 164 5.05 8.49 -22.63
CA ILE A 164 5.44 8.68 -21.25
C ILE A 164 5.23 7.35 -20.52
N VAL A 165 6.30 6.64 -20.23
CA VAL A 165 6.25 5.38 -19.49
C VAL A 165 6.24 5.68 -18.00
N CYS A 166 5.16 5.31 -17.29
CA CYS A 166 5.01 5.58 -15.87
C CYS A 166 5.28 4.35 -15.00
N LYS A 167 5.71 4.60 -13.75
CA LYS A 167 5.92 3.58 -12.71
C LYS A 167 4.59 3.02 -12.19
N ASP A 168 3.50 3.80 -12.30
CA ASP A 168 2.15 3.51 -11.84
C ASP A 168 1.29 2.74 -12.87
N LEU A 169 1.92 2.00 -13.78
CA LEU A 169 1.34 1.09 -14.78
C LEU A 169 0.71 1.73 -16.02
N ARG A 170 0.59 3.04 -16.11
CA ARG A 170 0.05 3.73 -17.30
C ARG A 170 1.15 4.19 -18.25
N ASN A 171 0.82 4.33 -19.54
CA ASN A 171 1.69 4.89 -20.56
C ASN A 171 0.91 5.90 -21.42
N PRO A 172 0.78 7.16 -20.98
CA PRO A 172 0.15 8.19 -21.80
C PRO A 172 0.96 8.48 -23.08
N ARG A 173 0.23 8.67 -24.20
CA ARG A 173 0.81 9.03 -25.50
C ARG A 173 0.25 10.35 -25.98
N PHE A 174 1.13 11.23 -26.44
CA PHE A 174 0.76 12.52 -26.99
C PHE A 174 1.32 12.69 -28.38
N ALA A 175 0.63 13.48 -29.20
CA ALA A 175 1.14 13.95 -30.48
C ALA A 175 0.91 15.46 -30.61
N TYR A 176 1.86 16.17 -31.15
CA TYR A 176 1.82 17.62 -31.36
C TYR A 176 2.51 18.01 -32.68
N LYS A 177 2.06 19.12 -33.26
CA LYS A 177 2.62 19.62 -34.51
C LYS A 177 4.01 20.20 -34.31
N LYS A 178 4.88 19.99 -35.27
CA LYS A 178 6.26 20.48 -35.27
C LYS A 178 6.28 21.88 -35.91
N GLU A 179 5.69 22.87 -35.27
CA GLU A 179 5.78 24.26 -35.69
C GLU A 179 6.75 25.04 -34.77
N GLY A 180 7.94 25.42 -35.30
CA GLY A 180 8.90 26.27 -34.60
C GLY A 180 9.86 25.56 -33.64
N GLN A 181 10.64 26.35 -32.88
CA GLN A 181 11.65 25.90 -31.89
C GLN A 181 11.09 25.12 -30.68
N SER A 182 9.75 25.04 -30.57
CA SER A 182 9.09 24.59 -29.33
C SER A 182 9.13 23.08 -29.06
N ASN A 183 9.62 22.23 -29.94
CA ASN A 183 9.46 20.78 -29.86
C ASN A 183 10.58 20.02 -29.17
N SER A 184 11.83 20.40 -29.36
CA SER A 184 12.91 19.96 -28.49
C SER A 184 12.69 20.45 -27.07
N GLU A 185 12.09 21.62 -26.95
CA GLU A 185 11.79 22.31 -25.70
C GLU A 185 10.76 21.55 -24.82
N VAL A 186 9.70 20.92 -25.40
CA VAL A 186 8.73 20.11 -24.63
C VAL A 186 9.38 18.86 -24.05
N PHE A 187 10.09 18.10 -24.89
CA PHE A 187 10.79 16.89 -24.45
C PHE A 187 11.89 17.22 -23.44
N GLU A 188 12.68 18.25 -23.70
CA GLU A 188 13.77 18.70 -22.83
C GLU A 188 13.23 19.22 -21.49
N THR A 189 12.16 20.04 -21.53
CA THR A 189 11.49 20.54 -20.32
C THR A 189 10.96 19.40 -19.49
N LEU A 190 10.24 18.47 -20.12
CA LEU A 190 9.68 17.32 -19.41
C LEU A 190 10.79 16.43 -18.85
N SER A 191 11.84 16.15 -19.63
CA SER A 191 13.01 15.37 -19.18
C SER A 191 13.70 16.03 -17.97
N LYS A 192 13.90 17.33 -18.04
CA LYS A 192 14.55 18.12 -16.98
C LYS A 192 13.81 18.02 -15.65
N TYR A 193 12.48 18.13 -15.64
CA TYR A 193 11.69 18.15 -14.41
C TYR A 193 11.18 16.78 -13.98
N ALA A 194 11.09 15.80 -14.88
CA ALA A 194 10.83 14.40 -14.52
C ALA A 194 12.07 13.72 -13.91
N PHE A 195 13.27 14.13 -14.36
CA PHE A 195 14.55 13.57 -13.89
C PHE A 195 15.47 14.65 -13.32
N PRO A 196 15.03 15.37 -12.27
CA PRO A 196 15.76 16.53 -11.76
C PRO A 196 17.18 16.21 -11.29
N LEU A 197 17.40 15.03 -10.69
CA LEU A 197 18.74 14.64 -10.22
C LEU A 197 19.73 14.47 -11.37
N SER A 198 19.30 13.96 -12.53
CA SER A 198 20.12 13.86 -13.73
C SER A 198 20.46 15.24 -14.34
N HIS A 199 19.77 16.29 -13.91
CA HIS A 199 19.98 17.68 -14.36
C HIS A 199 20.49 18.59 -13.23
N ASN A 200 21.01 18.02 -12.14
CA ASN A 200 21.49 18.75 -10.95
C ASN A 200 20.44 19.66 -10.31
N LEU A 201 19.18 19.27 -10.39
CA LEU A 201 18.07 19.97 -9.72
C LEU A 201 17.63 19.18 -8.48
N PRO A 202 17.11 19.84 -7.46
CA PRO A 202 16.54 19.17 -6.29
C PRO A 202 15.22 18.49 -6.65
N LEU A 203 14.86 17.45 -5.88
CA LEU A 203 13.52 16.86 -5.93
C LEU A 203 12.48 17.87 -5.48
N PHE A 204 11.26 17.79 -6.03
CA PHE A 204 10.20 18.78 -5.77
C PHE A 204 9.82 18.85 -4.29
N ALA A 205 9.94 17.78 -3.52
CA ALA A 205 9.70 17.77 -2.08
C ALA A 205 10.47 18.86 -1.31
N PHE A 206 11.67 19.23 -1.77
CA PHE A 206 12.46 20.32 -1.17
C PHE A 206 11.94 21.73 -1.52
N LYS A 207 11.01 21.81 -2.47
CA LYS A 207 10.36 23.05 -2.88
C LYS A 207 8.94 23.17 -2.32
N TYR A 208 8.26 22.05 -2.13
CA TYR A 208 6.90 22.00 -1.61
C TYR A 208 6.82 22.60 -0.20
N ARG A 209 5.88 23.52 -0.01
CA ARG A 209 5.64 24.19 1.27
C ARG A 209 4.15 24.26 1.52
N GLU A 210 3.69 23.38 2.42
CA GLU A 210 2.34 23.35 2.93
C GLU A 210 2.40 23.27 4.45
N THR A 211 1.48 23.93 5.13
CA THR A 211 1.39 23.87 6.58
C THR A 211 0.17 23.03 6.96
N PHE A 212 0.42 21.95 7.67
CA PHE A 212 -0.62 21.07 8.18
C PHE A 212 -0.78 21.23 9.70
N PRO A 213 -1.97 20.92 10.26
CA PRO A 213 -2.22 21.02 11.71
C PRO A 213 -1.26 20.16 12.54
N GLU A 214 -0.82 19.02 12.02
CA GLU A 214 0.08 18.09 12.67
C GLU A 214 1.35 17.88 11.84
N ASP A 215 2.50 17.90 12.51
CA ASP A 215 3.78 17.56 11.89
C ASP A 215 3.95 16.04 11.84
N GLY A 216 3.77 15.46 10.65
CA GLY A 216 3.87 14.02 10.44
C GLY A 216 5.25 13.42 10.72
N TRP A 217 6.32 14.23 10.76
CA TRP A 217 7.64 13.75 11.17
C TRP A 217 7.71 13.32 12.64
N LYS A 218 6.75 13.76 13.46
CA LYS A 218 6.65 13.40 14.88
C LYS A 218 5.84 12.15 15.16
N ILE A 219 5.30 11.49 14.12
CA ILE A 219 4.47 10.28 14.30
C ILE A 219 5.27 9.11 14.90
N TYR A 220 6.56 9.03 14.61
CA TYR A 220 7.44 7.98 15.07
C TYR A 220 8.59 8.52 15.93
N ASP A 221 8.63 8.07 17.18
CA ASP A 221 9.75 8.19 18.09
C ASP A 221 10.17 6.77 18.50
N PRO A 222 11.40 6.33 18.17
CA PRO A 222 11.84 4.97 18.46
C PRO A 222 11.83 4.65 19.95
N VAL A 223 12.13 5.62 20.84
CA VAL A 223 12.10 5.40 22.28
C VAL A 223 10.68 5.18 22.79
N VAL A 224 9.73 5.98 22.30
CA VAL A 224 8.30 5.82 22.64
C VAL A 224 7.79 4.48 22.16
N GLU A 225 8.11 4.08 20.93
CA GLU A 225 7.64 2.82 20.34
C GLU A 225 8.22 1.60 21.06
N TYR A 226 9.52 1.57 21.36
CA TYR A 226 10.09 0.46 22.11
C TYR A 226 9.63 0.42 23.58
N LYS A 227 9.37 1.58 24.20
CA LYS A 227 8.74 1.62 25.54
C LYS A 227 7.30 1.06 25.52
N ARG A 228 6.52 1.33 24.47
CA ARG A 228 5.20 0.72 24.28
C ARG A 228 5.26 -0.81 24.29
N GLN A 229 6.32 -1.37 23.72
CA GLN A 229 6.58 -2.82 23.71
C GLN A 229 7.17 -3.35 25.04
N GLY A 230 7.31 -2.53 26.07
CA GLY A 230 7.87 -2.93 27.36
C GLY A 230 9.41 -2.90 27.44
N LEU A 231 10.07 -2.19 26.54
CA LEU A 231 11.54 -2.09 26.49
C LEU A 231 12.01 -0.71 26.98
N PRO A 232 13.22 -0.60 27.60
CA PRO A 232 14.15 -1.69 27.92
C PRO A 232 13.65 -2.60 29.04
N ASN A 233 14.19 -3.83 29.11
CA ASN A 233 13.96 -4.77 30.17
C ASN A 233 15.28 -5.43 30.64
N GLU A 234 15.22 -6.53 31.40
CA GLU A 234 16.43 -7.20 31.90
C GLU A 234 17.34 -7.76 30.79
N SER A 235 16.72 -8.20 29.68
CA SER A 235 17.42 -8.85 28.55
C SER A 235 17.76 -7.91 27.40
N TRP A 236 17.05 -6.80 27.25
CA TRP A 236 17.16 -5.91 26.10
C TRP A 236 17.33 -4.46 26.50
N ILE A 237 18.24 -3.76 25.82
CA ILE A 237 18.52 -2.33 26.03
C ILE A 237 18.27 -1.53 24.75
N ILE A 238 17.83 -0.27 24.92
CA ILE A 238 17.78 0.74 23.85
C ILE A 238 19.16 1.42 23.82
N SER A 239 19.92 1.15 22.76
CA SER A 239 21.33 1.57 22.65
C SER A 239 21.51 2.68 21.62
N LYS A 240 22.38 3.64 21.93
CA LYS A 240 22.85 4.70 21.03
C LYS A 240 24.16 4.34 20.31
N VAL A 241 24.57 3.07 20.33
CA VAL A 241 25.86 2.63 19.77
C VAL A 241 26.01 2.97 18.27
N ASN A 242 24.90 3.13 17.55
CA ASN A 242 24.90 3.52 16.13
C ASN A 242 24.57 5.00 15.90
N SER A 243 24.66 5.87 16.90
CA SER A 243 24.28 7.29 16.76
C SER A 243 25.11 8.08 15.73
N SER A 244 26.33 7.63 15.45
CA SER A 244 27.18 8.14 14.36
C SER A 244 27.06 7.37 13.05
N TYR A 245 26.22 6.32 13.00
CA TYR A 245 26.09 5.37 11.88
C TYR A 245 27.36 4.59 11.51
N GLU A 246 28.39 4.60 12.37
CA GLU A 246 29.65 3.89 12.10
C GLU A 246 29.55 2.37 12.27
N LEU A 247 28.70 1.89 13.19
CA LEU A 247 28.47 0.47 13.37
C LEU A 247 27.78 -0.14 12.14
N CYS A 248 26.72 0.53 11.65
CA CYS A 248 25.98 0.15 10.46
C CYS A 248 25.33 1.39 9.81
N GLU A 249 25.81 1.80 8.65
CA GLU A 249 25.34 2.98 7.90
C GLU A 249 23.85 2.93 7.52
N THR A 250 23.32 1.73 7.32
CA THR A 250 21.95 1.51 6.84
C THR A 250 20.94 1.23 7.95
N TYR A 251 21.39 1.15 9.20
CA TYR A 251 20.55 1.00 10.38
C TYR A 251 20.24 2.36 11.02
N PRO A 252 19.16 2.44 11.83
CA PRO A 252 18.87 3.67 12.56
C PRO A 252 19.91 3.96 13.65
N ALA A 253 19.92 5.21 14.10
CA ALA A 253 20.80 5.66 15.17
C ALA A 253 20.57 4.94 16.51
N LEU A 254 19.31 4.55 16.79
CA LEU A 254 18.91 3.79 17.97
C LEU A 254 18.64 2.34 17.61
N LEU A 255 19.25 1.43 18.35
CA LEU A 255 19.09 -0.02 18.18
C LEU A 255 18.65 -0.66 19.49
N VAL A 256 17.84 -1.71 19.42
CA VAL A 256 17.55 -2.55 20.58
C VAL A 256 18.37 -3.83 20.48
N LEU A 257 19.19 -4.03 21.49
CA LEU A 257 20.24 -5.05 21.54
C LEU A 257 20.16 -5.83 22.86
N PRO A 258 20.70 -7.07 22.92
CA PRO A 258 20.85 -7.77 24.19
C PRO A 258 21.68 -6.97 25.19
N SER A 259 21.31 -7.00 26.49
CA SER A 259 21.91 -6.17 27.53
C SER A 259 23.37 -6.53 27.84
N ASN A 260 23.76 -7.79 27.65
CA ASN A 260 25.05 -8.34 28.05
C ASN A 260 26.07 -8.47 26.91
N VAL A 261 26.13 -7.48 26.00
CA VAL A 261 27.04 -7.49 24.85
C VAL A 261 27.88 -6.20 24.85
N THR A 262 29.17 -6.35 24.64
CA THR A 262 30.10 -5.21 24.57
C THR A 262 30.13 -4.60 23.17
N GLU A 263 30.56 -3.32 23.06
CA GLU A 263 30.67 -2.66 21.74
C GLU A 263 31.65 -3.36 20.80
N ASP A 264 32.74 -3.93 21.33
CA ASP A 264 33.72 -4.64 20.52
C ASP A 264 33.17 -5.96 19.97
N GLU A 265 32.32 -6.64 20.74
CA GLU A 265 31.56 -7.81 20.25
C GLU A 265 30.59 -7.40 19.15
N LEU A 266 29.85 -6.30 19.36
CA LEU A 266 28.91 -5.78 18.33
C LEU A 266 29.63 -5.44 17.02
N LYS A 267 30.83 -4.83 17.10
CA LYS A 267 31.65 -4.54 15.92
C LYS A 267 32.08 -5.80 15.17
N ARG A 268 32.44 -6.89 15.90
CA ARG A 268 32.83 -8.16 15.28
C ARG A 268 31.62 -8.88 14.68
N VAL A 269 30.49 -8.89 15.37
CA VAL A 269 29.23 -9.44 14.84
C VAL A 269 28.79 -8.67 13.58
N ALA A 270 28.81 -7.34 13.62
CA ALA A 270 28.50 -6.51 12.46
C ALA A 270 29.42 -6.79 11.27
N ALA A 271 30.73 -6.93 11.52
CA ALA A 271 31.71 -7.26 10.46
C ALA A 271 31.45 -8.62 9.80
N PHE A 272 30.80 -9.55 10.50
CA PHE A 272 30.45 -10.88 9.97
C PHE A 272 29.10 -10.89 9.24
N ARG A 273 28.30 -9.85 9.32
CA ARG A 273 27.00 -9.73 8.65
C ARG A 273 27.05 -8.86 7.41
N ALA A 274 26.34 -9.24 6.36
CA ALA A 274 26.25 -8.48 5.13
C ALA A 274 25.85 -7.02 5.41
N LYS A 275 26.59 -6.08 4.80
CA LYS A 275 26.38 -4.64 5.00
C LYS A 275 26.45 -4.20 6.47
N ARG A 276 27.18 -4.96 7.32
CA ARG A 276 27.30 -4.76 8.77
C ARG A 276 25.96 -4.80 9.51
N ARG A 277 24.91 -5.36 8.89
CA ARG A 277 23.56 -5.44 9.42
C ARG A 277 23.44 -6.59 10.42
N LEU A 278 23.91 -6.34 11.65
CA LEU A 278 23.90 -7.29 12.76
C LEU A 278 22.46 -7.58 13.20
N PRO A 279 22.22 -8.71 13.90
CA PRO A 279 20.90 -9.01 14.45
C PRO A 279 20.46 -7.98 15.48
N VAL A 280 19.28 -7.36 15.26
CA VAL A 280 18.68 -6.37 16.15
C VAL A 280 17.20 -6.64 16.31
N LEU A 281 16.64 -6.29 17.47
CA LEU A 281 15.23 -6.50 17.76
C LEU A 281 14.35 -5.55 16.95
N SER A 282 13.33 -6.10 16.32
CA SER A 282 12.24 -5.36 15.70
C SER A 282 11.01 -5.28 16.61
N TRP A 283 10.61 -6.39 17.22
CA TRP A 283 9.40 -6.47 18.03
C TRP A 283 9.54 -7.57 19.09
N ILE A 284 8.84 -7.41 20.22
CA ILE A 284 8.82 -8.39 21.30
C ILE A 284 7.37 -8.70 21.70
N HIS A 285 7.10 -9.99 21.87
CA HIS A 285 5.78 -10.47 22.30
C HIS A 285 5.52 -10.07 23.76
N PRO A 286 4.39 -9.42 24.08
CA PRO A 286 4.14 -8.85 25.41
C PRO A 286 4.10 -9.89 26.53
N GLU A 287 3.58 -11.08 26.26
CA GLU A 287 3.43 -12.14 27.27
C GLU A 287 4.63 -13.08 27.34
N SER A 288 5.06 -13.63 26.19
CA SER A 288 6.10 -14.65 26.14
C SER A 288 7.51 -14.09 26.13
N GLN A 289 7.70 -12.81 25.79
CA GLN A 289 8.98 -12.17 25.54
C GLN A 289 9.75 -12.78 24.35
N ALA A 290 9.10 -13.56 23.51
CA ALA A 290 9.65 -14.02 22.25
C ALA A 290 9.82 -12.82 21.30
N ALA A 291 10.95 -12.73 20.63
CA ALA A 291 11.33 -11.57 19.83
C ALA A 291 11.38 -11.86 18.34
N ILE A 292 10.99 -10.83 17.53
CA ILE A 292 11.36 -10.75 16.13
C ILE A 292 12.68 -9.98 16.04
N VAL A 293 13.71 -10.63 15.53
CA VAL A 293 15.03 -10.08 15.28
C VAL A 293 15.29 -10.06 13.78
N ARG A 294 15.92 -9.01 13.28
CA ARG A 294 16.26 -8.88 11.85
C ARG A 294 17.73 -8.64 11.63
N CYS A 295 18.28 -9.12 10.51
CA CYS A 295 19.69 -8.94 10.15
C CYS A 295 19.94 -9.13 8.66
N GLY A 296 21.21 -8.98 8.25
CA GLY A 296 21.73 -9.48 6.98
C GLY A 296 22.28 -10.91 7.11
N GLN A 297 22.54 -11.56 5.97
CA GLN A 297 23.14 -12.89 5.94
C GLN A 297 24.53 -12.92 6.58
N PRO A 298 24.97 -14.05 7.18
CA PRO A 298 26.34 -14.19 7.64
C PRO A 298 27.31 -14.34 6.44
N GLN A 299 28.51 -13.81 6.60
CA GLN A 299 29.56 -13.86 5.56
C GLN A 299 30.44 -15.10 5.73
N VAL A 300 29.82 -16.26 5.57
CA VAL A 300 30.48 -17.57 5.70
C VAL A 300 31.47 -17.79 4.55
N GLY A 301 31.03 -17.49 3.32
CA GLY A 301 31.85 -17.65 2.13
C GLY A 301 32.19 -19.09 1.76
N PRO A 302 32.95 -19.28 0.67
CA PRO A 302 33.34 -20.61 0.20
C PRO A 302 34.34 -21.33 1.12
N SER A 303 34.99 -20.59 2.02
CA SER A 303 35.95 -21.12 3.01
C SER A 303 35.32 -21.51 4.34
N ASP A 304 34.00 -21.51 4.45
CA ASP A 304 33.24 -21.82 5.67
C ASP A 304 33.74 -21.02 6.90
N ARG A 305 33.90 -19.71 6.70
CA ARG A 305 34.33 -18.80 7.80
C ARG A 305 33.37 -18.87 8.96
N ARG A 306 33.91 -18.86 10.17
CA ARG A 306 33.19 -18.92 11.42
C ARG A 306 33.43 -17.66 12.26
N CYS A 307 32.40 -17.19 12.94
CA CYS A 307 32.49 -16.10 13.91
C CYS A 307 31.88 -16.55 15.25
N ARG A 308 32.74 -16.80 16.23
CA ARG A 308 32.29 -17.23 17.57
C ARG A 308 31.51 -16.16 18.31
N ASP A 309 31.79 -14.88 18.03
CA ASP A 309 31.04 -13.77 18.62
C ASP A 309 29.60 -13.75 18.07
N ASP A 310 29.40 -14.03 16.78
CA ASP A 310 28.07 -14.11 16.18
C ASP A 310 27.27 -15.31 16.74
N GLU A 311 27.93 -16.46 16.90
CA GLU A 311 27.31 -17.66 17.49
C GLU A 311 26.87 -17.37 18.95
N ARG A 312 27.74 -16.76 19.76
CA ARG A 312 27.43 -16.36 21.14
C ARG A 312 26.34 -15.29 21.18
N TYR A 313 26.37 -14.35 20.26
CA TYR A 313 25.36 -13.29 20.17
C TYR A 313 23.96 -13.85 19.90
N LEU A 314 23.81 -14.80 18.97
CA LEU A 314 22.54 -15.48 18.74
C LEU A 314 22.13 -16.35 19.95
N GLN A 315 23.08 -16.95 20.66
CA GLN A 315 22.79 -17.66 21.91
C GLN A 315 22.23 -16.68 22.97
N THR A 316 22.79 -15.48 23.09
CA THR A 316 22.27 -14.46 24.02
C THR A 316 20.84 -14.04 23.65
N ILE A 317 20.51 -13.93 22.36
CA ILE A 317 19.14 -13.69 21.89
C ILE A 317 18.21 -14.83 22.27
N LEU A 318 18.64 -16.07 22.11
CA LEU A 318 17.88 -17.25 22.53
C LEU A 318 17.62 -17.23 24.04
N ASP A 319 18.65 -16.96 24.83
CA ASP A 319 18.59 -16.96 26.30
C ASP A 319 17.70 -15.82 26.85
N ALA A 320 17.51 -14.75 26.08
CA ALA A 320 16.58 -13.66 26.41
C ALA A 320 15.10 -14.09 26.45
N ASN A 321 14.78 -15.25 25.92
CA ASN A 321 13.44 -15.85 25.95
C ASN A 321 13.43 -17.13 26.79
N ALA A 322 12.94 -17.04 28.02
CA ALA A 322 12.86 -18.19 28.93
C ALA A 322 11.80 -19.23 28.53
N GLN A 323 10.89 -18.92 27.62
CA GLN A 323 9.78 -19.78 27.22
C GLN A 323 10.18 -20.85 26.22
N SER A 324 11.29 -20.70 25.51
CA SER A 324 11.75 -21.65 24.52
C SER A 324 13.26 -21.86 24.58
N HIS A 325 13.69 -23.09 24.38
CA HIS A 325 15.12 -23.47 24.28
C HIS A 325 15.61 -23.53 22.83
N LYS A 326 14.82 -23.00 21.89
CA LYS A 326 15.15 -22.95 20.46
C LYS A 326 15.06 -21.53 19.94
N LEU A 327 15.87 -21.24 18.92
CA LEU A 327 15.79 -20.03 18.11
C LEU A 327 15.50 -20.46 16.68
N CYS A 328 14.46 -19.89 16.05
CA CYS A 328 14.17 -20.15 14.65
C CYS A 328 14.80 -19.05 13.77
N ILE A 329 15.57 -19.45 12.78
CA ILE A 329 16.02 -18.54 11.72
C ILE A 329 15.17 -18.76 10.49
N PHE A 330 14.57 -17.68 9.98
CA PHE A 330 13.88 -17.66 8.71
C PHE A 330 14.70 -16.91 7.67
N ASP A 331 15.37 -17.68 6.81
CA ASP A 331 16.02 -17.13 5.62
C ASP A 331 14.98 -17.01 4.50
N ALA A 332 14.69 -15.78 4.09
CA ALA A 332 13.69 -15.53 3.06
C ALA A 332 14.06 -16.09 1.69
N ARG A 333 15.33 -16.38 1.45
CA ARG A 333 15.84 -16.82 0.14
C ARG A 333 15.40 -18.25 -0.20
N GLN A 334 15.52 -18.54 -1.49
CA GLN A 334 15.57 -19.92 -1.98
C GLN A 334 16.90 -20.55 -1.53
N SER A 335 16.86 -21.78 -1.06
CA SER A 335 18.04 -22.51 -0.56
C SER A 335 19.18 -22.53 -1.59
N THR A 336 18.87 -22.81 -2.85
CA THR A 336 19.84 -22.80 -3.97
C THR A 336 20.48 -21.43 -4.22
N VAL A 337 19.73 -20.33 -3.98
CA VAL A 337 20.25 -18.97 -4.07
C VAL A 337 21.15 -18.65 -2.87
N ALA A 338 20.82 -19.15 -1.68
CA ALA A 338 21.66 -19.02 -0.49
C ALA A 338 23.03 -19.71 -0.71
N ASP A 339 23.06 -20.89 -1.31
CA ASP A 339 24.29 -21.60 -1.72
C ASP A 339 25.08 -20.78 -2.74
N THR A 340 24.42 -20.21 -3.73
CA THR A 340 25.07 -19.33 -4.72
C THR A 340 25.67 -18.09 -4.05
N ASN A 341 25.00 -17.52 -3.05
CA ASN A 341 25.51 -16.39 -2.29
C ASN A 341 26.71 -16.80 -1.41
N LYS A 342 26.69 -18.01 -0.85
CA LYS A 342 27.83 -18.56 -0.09
C LYS A 342 29.09 -18.65 -0.96
N ALA A 343 28.95 -19.04 -2.22
CA ALA A 343 30.07 -19.03 -3.16
C ALA A 343 30.62 -17.63 -3.47
N LYS A 344 29.89 -16.55 -3.09
CA LYS A 344 30.24 -15.13 -3.30
C LYS A 344 30.41 -14.36 -1.98
N ASP A 345 31.00 -14.96 -0.96
CA ASP A 345 31.21 -14.39 0.38
C ASP A 345 29.96 -14.14 1.22
N GLY A 346 28.77 -14.58 0.81
CA GLY A 346 27.57 -14.63 1.65
C GLY A 346 27.45 -15.95 2.40
N GLY A 347 26.24 -16.38 2.71
CA GLY A 347 25.98 -17.68 3.30
C GLY A 347 24.76 -17.70 4.19
N TYR A 348 24.72 -18.71 5.03
CA TYR A 348 23.65 -18.94 6.01
C TYR A 348 24.25 -19.67 7.23
N GLU A 349 23.49 -19.70 8.32
CA GLU A 349 23.89 -20.26 9.59
C GLU A 349 23.99 -21.80 9.49
N ASN A 350 25.07 -22.37 10.02
CA ASN A 350 25.26 -23.82 10.10
C ASN A 350 24.73 -24.33 11.46
N GLU A 351 23.67 -25.11 11.45
CA GLU A 351 23.01 -25.63 12.68
C GLU A 351 23.94 -26.46 13.57
N SER A 352 25.04 -27.01 13.01
CA SER A 352 26.06 -27.71 13.82
C SER A 352 26.97 -26.75 14.62
N LEU A 353 27.01 -25.47 14.26
CA LEU A 353 27.80 -24.44 14.95
C LEU A 353 26.91 -23.54 15.84
N TYR A 354 25.68 -23.29 15.42
CA TYR A 354 24.69 -22.51 16.17
C TYR A 354 23.78 -23.48 16.95
N ILE A 355 24.11 -23.71 18.21
CA ILE A 355 23.42 -24.69 19.05
C ILE A 355 21.97 -24.23 19.30
N ASN A 356 21.03 -25.15 19.22
CA ASN A 356 19.60 -24.92 19.42
C ASN A 356 18.96 -23.94 18.40
N VAL A 357 19.58 -23.76 17.25
CA VAL A 357 19.05 -23.00 16.13
C VAL A 357 18.40 -23.94 15.11
N GLU A 358 17.25 -23.56 14.59
CA GLU A 358 16.54 -24.21 13.49
C GLU A 358 16.51 -23.25 12.30
N LEU A 359 17.13 -23.63 11.18
CA LEU A 359 17.17 -22.83 9.95
C LEU A 359 16.06 -23.23 8.99
N ASN A 360 15.27 -22.26 8.55
CA ASN A 360 14.15 -22.44 7.64
C ASN A 360 14.27 -21.52 6.43
N PHE A 361 14.35 -22.07 5.22
CA PHE A 361 14.24 -21.31 3.98
C PHE A 361 12.77 -21.06 3.62
N LEU A 362 12.44 -19.86 3.18
CA LEU A 362 11.07 -19.48 2.80
C LEU A 362 10.84 -19.50 1.29
N GLU A 363 11.87 -19.82 0.53
CA GLU A 363 11.83 -20.01 -0.94
C GLU A 363 11.27 -18.79 -1.72
N ILE A 364 11.42 -17.57 -1.19
CA ILE A 364 10.95 -16.34 -1.82
C ILE A 364 11.99 -15.86 -2.84
N PRO A 365 11.63 -15.69 -4.13
CA PRO A 365 12.53 -15.21 -5.15
C PRO A 365 13.09 -13.80 -4.88
N ASN A 366 14.15 -13.44 -5.57
CA ASN A 366 14.83 -12.17 -5.39
C ASN A 366 14.12 -11.01 -6.09
N MET A 367 14.61 -9.78 -5.86
CA MET A 367 14.05 -8.54 -6.38
C MET A 367 13.95 -8.47 -7.91
N HIS A 368 14.82 -9.16 -8.65
CA HIS A 368 14.79 -9.16 -10.11
C HIS A 368 13.60 -9.96 -10.66
N VAL A 369 13.27 -11.07 -10.01
CA VAL A 369 12.09 -11.88 -10.33
C VAL A 369 10.80 -11.08 -10.05
N MET A 370 10.76 -10.35 -8.94
CA MET A 370 9.61 -9.51 -8.57
C MET A 370 9.41 -8.36 -9.57
N ARG A 371 10.49 -7.73 -10.03
CA ARG A 371 10.45 -6.72 -11.09
C ARG A 371 9.88 -7.27 -12.39
N GLU A 372 10.33 -8.44 -12.80
CA GLU A 372 9.85 -9.07 -14.02
C GLU A 372 8.38 -9.48 -13.93
N SER A 373 7.94 -9.94 -12.77
CA SER A 373 6.53 -10.24 -12.50
C SER A 373 5.63 -9.01 -12.66
N LEU A 374 6.01 -7.86 -12.08
CA LEU A 374 5.25 -6.61 -12.25
C LEU A 374 5.28 -6.12 -13.70
N ARG A 375 6.40 -6.27 -14.42
CA ARG A 375 6.50 -5.94 -15.85
C ARG A 375 5.48 -6.72 -16.66
N LYS A 376 5.41 -8.05 -16.43
CA LYS A 376 4.41 -8.91 -17.08
C LYS A 376 2.98 -8.51 -16.68
N LEU A 377 2.74 -8.23 -15.41
CA LEU A 377 1.42 -7.79 -14.96
C LEU A 377 0.99 -6.50 -15.66
N LYS A 378 1.91 -5.54 -15.82
CA LYS A 378 1.64 -4.29 -16.55
C LYS A 378 1.16 -4.58 -17.99
N GLU A 379 1.78 -5.52 -18.70
CA GLU A 379 1.39 -5.90 -20.06
C GLU A 379 -0.01 -6.57 -20.12
N VAL A 380 -0.40 -7.26 -19.05
CA VAL A 380 -1.72 -7.89 -18.95
C VAL A 380 -2.83 -6.86 -18.67
N VAL A 381 -2.55 -5.84 -17.85
CA VAL A 381 -3.59 -4.91 -17.38
C VAL A 381 -3.69 -3.63 -18.21
N TYR A 382 -2.68 -3.30 -19.01
CA TYR A 382 -2.63 -2.05 -19.76
C TYR A 382 -1.89 -2.22 -21.11
N PRO A 383 -2.34 -1.60 -22.22
CA PRO A 383 -3.60 -0.85 -22.35
C PRO A 383 -4.81 -1.74 -22.62
N ALA A 384 -4.63 -2.91 -23.24
CA ALA A 384 -5.70 -3.80 -23.66
C ALA A 384 -5.77 -5.04 -22.77
N ILE A 385 -6.97 -5.36 -22.32
CA ILE A 385 -7.22 -6.55 -21.51
C ILE A 385 -7.81 -7.64 -22.41
N ASP A 386 -7.16 -8.79 -22.47
CA ASP A 386 -7.71 -9.99 -23.09
C ASP A 386 -8.69 -10.68 -22.13
N GLN A 387 -9.98 -10.41 -22.31
CA GLN A 387 -11.03 -10.97 -21.45
C GLN A 387 -11.10 -12.50 -21.51
N GLN A 388 -10.80 -13.11 -22.67
CA GLN A 388 -10.89 -14.57 -22.84
C GLN A 388 -9.77 -15.30 -22.09
N ARG A 389 -8.60 -14.69 -22.01
CA ARG A 389 -7.42 -15.27 -21.35
C ARG A 389 -7.06 -14.57 -20.04
N TRP A 390 -7.97 -13.78 -19.49
CA TRP A 390 -7.69 -12.96 -18.31
C TRP A 390 -7.03 -13.75 -17.18
N PHE A 391 -7.65 -14.83 -16.73
CA PHE A 391 -7.14 -15.61 -15.60
C PHE A 391 -5.78 -16.26 -15.90
N SER A 392 -5.63 -16.86 -17.08
CA SER A 392 -4.35 -17.48 -17.47
C SER A 392 -3.26 -16.45 -17.68
N SER A 393 -3.58 -15.25 -18.17
CA SER A 393 -2.63 -14.16 -18.34
C SER A 393 -2.16 -13.61 -17.00
N VAL A 394 -3.07 -13.40 -16.03
CA VAL A 394 -2.72 -12.98 -14.67
C VAL A 394 -1.87 -14.06 -13.99
N ASP A 395 -2.25 -15.32 -14.08
CA ASP A 395 -1.52 -16.46 -13.49
C ASP A 395 -0.08 -16.55 -14.05
N SER A 396 0.09 -16.37 -15.36
CA SER A 396 1.41 -16.40 -16.02
C SER A 396 2.39 -15.32 -15.54
N THR A 397 1.91 -14.28 -14.86
CA THR A 397 2.76 -13.25 -14.25
C THR A 397 3.42 -13.72 -12.95
N HIS A 398 2.88 -14.74 -12.31
CA HIS A 398 3.22 -15.22 -10.97
C HIS A 398 3.11 -14.17 -9.86
N TRP A 399 2.46 -13.03 -10.09
CA TRP A 399 2.35 -11.94 -9.11
C TRP A 399 1.65 -12.42 -7.83
N LEU A 400 0.49 -13.06 -7.97
CA LEU A 400 -0.27 -13.58 -6.84
C LEU A 400 0.45 -14.74 -6.12
N GLU A 401 1.23 -15.54 -6.85
CA GLU A 401 2.06 -16.59 -6.26
C GLU A 401 3.13 -15.98 -5.32
N TYR A 402 3.76 -14.88 -5.71
CA TYR A 402 4.74 -14.21 -4.86
C TYR A 402 4.10 -13.51 -3.66
N ILE A 403 2.91 -12.94 -3.81
CA ILE A 403 2.10 -12.45 -2.69
C ILE A 403 1.79 -13.61 -1.71
N ARG A 404 1.40 -14.76 -2.24
CA ARG A 404 1.15 -15.98 -1.45
C ARG A 404 2.37 -16.40 -0.63
N LEU A 405 3.55 -16.44 -1.25
CA LEU A 405 4.79 -16.82 -0.57
C LEU A 405 5.15 -15.88 0.58
N LEU A 406 4.99 -14.58 0.38
CA LEU A 406 5.23 -13.56 1.42
C LEU A 406 4.27 -13.74 2.61
N LEU A 407 2.97 -13.88 2.34
CA LEU A 407 1.97 -14.10 3.39
C LEU A 407 2.21 -15.42 4.12
N ALA A 408 2.51 -16.50 3.40
CA ALA A 408 2.82 -17.81 4.00
C ALA A 408 4.06 -17.75 4.90
N GLY A 409 5.10 -17.03 4.47
CA GLY A 409 6.30 -16.81 5.28
C GLY A 409 6.01 -16.02 6.54
N ALA A 410 5.25 -14.94 6.44
CA ALA A 410 4.87 -14.11 7.59
C ALA A 410 3.96 -14.87 8.58
N VAL A 411 3.03 -15.68 8.10
CA VAL A 411 2.19 -16.57 8.95
C VAL A 411 3.05 -17.56 9.73
N ARG A 412 4.06 -18.17 9.10
CA ARG A 412 4.99 -19.08 9.80
C ARG A 412 5.78 -18.36 10.90
N ILE A 413 6.20 -17.11 10.65
CA ILE A 413 6.89 -16.28 11.65
C ILE A 413 5.95 -15.97 12.81
N ALA A 414 4.73 -15.50 12.52
CA ALA A 414 3.74 -15.16 13.55
C ALA A 414 3.37 -16.39 14.40
N ASP A 415 3.18 -17.55 13.80
CA ASP A 415 2.86 -18.79 14.51
C ASP A 415 3.99 -19.24 15.45
N ARG A 416 5.26 -19.10 15.04
CA ARG A 416 6.39 -19.43 15.93
C ARG A 416 6.46 -18.54 17.17
N LEU A 417 6.07 -17.29 17.05
CA LEU A 417 6.03 -16.34 18.17
C LEU A 417 4.82 -16.56 19.07
N GLU A 418 3.63 -16.72 18.48
CA GLU A 418 2.39 -16.85 19.23
C GLU A 418 2.20 -18.24 19.83
N SER A 419 2.15 -19.28 18.98
CA SER A 419 1.91 -20.64 19.42
C SER A 419 3.16 -21.31 19.97
N GLY A 420 4.32 -21.10 19.33
CA GLY A 420 5.60 -21.69 19.69
C GLY A 420 6.33 -20.95 20.79
N LYS A 421 5.95 -19.72 21.13
CA LYS A 421 6.64 -18.83 22.09
C LYS A 421 8.16 -18.77 21.87
N THR A 422 8.56 -18.86 20.59
CA THR A 422 9.93 -19.00 20.14
C THR A 422 10.38 -17.73 19.45
N SER A 423 11.52 -17.17 19.86
CA SER A 423 12.13 -16.04 19.16
C SER A 423 12.56 -16.43 17.76
N VAL A 424 12.44 -15.48 16.83
CA VAL A 424 12.78 -15.67 15.42
C VAL A 424 13.81 -14.66 14.97
N VAL A 425 14.74 -15.08 14.10
CA VAL A 425 15.64 -14.22 13.36
C VAL A 425 15.23 -14.26 11.90
N VAL A 426 14.98 -13.12 11.31
CA VAL A 426 14.55 -13.00 9.91
C VAL A 426 15.63 -12.31 9.11
N HIS A 427 16.12 -12.93 8.06
CA HIS A 427 17.05 -12.31 7.13
C HIS A 427 16.81 -12.75 5.67
N CYS A 428 17.46 -12.08 4.76
CA CYS A 428 17.59 -12.46 3.36
C CYS A 428 19.05 -12.33 2.95
N SER A 429 19.40 -11.70 1.82
CA SER A 429 20.80 -11.37 1.52
C SER A 429 21.31 -10.21 2.38
N ASP A 430 20.79 -9.01 2.14
CA ASP A 430 21.25 -7.80 2.84
C ASP A 430 20.36 -7.38 4.04
N GLY A 431 19.16 -7.97 4.17
CA GLY A 431 18.27 -7.70 5.32
C GLY A 431 17.42 -6.43 5.21
N TRP A 432 17.27 -5.82 4.04
CA TRP A 432 16.49 -4.59 3.84
C TRP A 432 15.27 -4.71 2.92
N ASP A 433 15.13 -5.80 2.18
CA ASP A 433 14.03 -6.03 1.23
C ASP A 433 13.02 -7.06 1.78
N ARG A 434 13.18 -8.35 1.46
CA ARG A 434 12.25 -9.43 1.91
C ARG A 434 12.15 -9.51 3.42
N THR A 435 13.22 -9.18 4.14
CA THR A 435 13.22 -9.07 5.59
C THR A 435 12.21 -8.03 6.08
N ALA A 436 12.22 -6.82 5.50
CA ALA A 436 11.24 -5.78 5.84
C ALA A 436 9.80 -6.20 5.53
N GLN A 437 9.57 -6.87 4.40
CA GLN A 437 8.25 -7.41 4.04
C GLN A 437 7.75 -8.41 5.11
N LEU A 438 8.58 -9.37 5.48
CA LEU A 438 8.21 -10.44 6.40
C LEU A 438 8.02 -9.96 7.84
N THR A 439 8.95 -9.14 8.36
CA THR A 439 8.85 -8.62 9.74
C THR A 439 7.63 -7.72 9.91
N SER A 440 7.39 -6.80 8.97
CA SER A 440 6.22 -5.91 9.04
C SER A 440 4.90 -6.65 8.89
N LEU A 441 4.80 -7.65 8.02
CA LEU A 441 3.59 -8.47 7.89
C LEU A 441 3.33 -9.29 9.16
N ALA A 442 4.37 -9.91 9.73
CA ALA A 442 4.23 -10.66 10.99
C ALA A 442 3.79 -9.74 12.14
N MET A 443 4.35 -8.53 12.23
CA MET A 443 3.96 -7.55 13.25
C MET A 443 2.52 -7.08 13.08
N LEU A 444 2.03 -6.90 11.85
CA LEU A 444 0.61 -6.60 11.57
C LEU A 444 -0.32 -7.74 12.02
N MET A 445 0.12 -8.99 11.88
CA MET A 445 -0.63 -10.16 12.33
C MET A 445 -0.71 -10.27 13.85
N LEU A 446 0.42 -9.96 14.52
CA LEU A 446 0.60 -10.17 15.96
C LEU A 446 0.12 -9.00 16.82
N ASP A 447 0.24 -7.76 16.33
CA ASP A 447 0.06 -6.54 17.13
C ASP A 447 -1.02 -5.63 16.52
N ALA A 448 -2.16 -5.52 17.20
CA ALA A 448 -3.28 -4.69 16.79
C ALA A 448 -2.93 -3.20 16.68
N HIS A 449 -1.92 -2.73 17.42
CA HIS A 449 -1.46 -1.35 17.34
C HIS A 449 -1.10 -0.95 15.91
N TYR A 450 -0.37 -1.82 15.19
CA TYR A 450 0.04 -1.56 13.81
C TYR A 450 -1.08 -1.63 12.78
N ARG A 451 -2.26 -2.11 13.16
CA ARG A 451 -3.48 -2.12 12.34
C ARG A 451 -4.29 -0.83 12.43
N SER A 452 -3.93 0.05 13.37
CA SER A 452 -4.49 1.40 13.42
C SER A 452 -3.86 2.31 12.37
N LEU A 453 -4.53 3.42 12.01
CA LEU A 453 -4.00 4.40 11.05
C LEU A 453 -2.63 4.94 11.49
N ARG A 454 -2.49 5.34 12.75
CA ARG A 454 -1.23 5.87 13.28
C ARG A 454 -0.18 4.78 13.49
N GLY A 455 -0.58 3.64 14.00
CA GLY A 455 0.32 2.50 14.21
C GLY A 455 0.90 1.96 12.92
N PHE A 456 0.13 1.97 11.81
CA PHE A 456 0.66 1.58 10.51
C PHE A 456 1.70 2.57 9.98
N GLN A 457 1.50 3.87 10.17
CA GLN A 457 2.51 4.90 9.87
C GLN A 457 3.80 4.66 10.67
N VAL A 458 3.67 4.37 11.96
CA VAL A 458 4.80 3.99 12.84
C VAL A 458 5.52 2.75 12.31
N LEU A 459 4.78 1.72 11.90
CA LEU A 459 5.35 0.50 11.32
C LEU A 459 6.18 0.79 10.06
N LEU A 460 5.67 1.63 9.15
CA LEU A 460 6.40 2.02 7.94
C LEU A 460 7.67 2.81 8.27
N GLU A 461 7.57 3.78 9.17
CA GLU A 461 8.73 4.59 9.59
C GLU A 461 9.80 3.72 10.25
N LYS A 462 9.40 2.76 11.07
CA LYS A 462 10.30 1.88 11.80
C LYS A 462 10.92 0.80 10.92
N GLU A 463 10.12 -0.08 10.32
CA GLU A 463 10.59 -1.30 9.66
C GLU A 463 11.10 -1.08 8.24
N TRP A 464 10.62 -0.04 7.56
CA TRP A 464 10.99 0.26 6.18
C TRP A 464 11.98 1.40 6.08
N LEU A 465 11.63 2.56 6.63
CA LEU A 465 12.42 3.79 6.46
C LEU A 465 13.66 3.78 7.35
N SER A 466 13.50 3.63 8.66
CA SER A 466 14.65 3.67 9.58
C SER A 466 15.58 2.46 9.43
N PHE A 467 15.04 1.27 9.17
CA PHE A 467 15.84 0.07 8.92
C PHE A 467 16.39 -0.02 7.48
N GLY A 468 16.31 1.05 6.70
CA GLY A 468 17.11 1.26 5.51
C GLY A 468 16.70 0.44 4.29
N HIS A 469 15.38 0.20 4.09
CA HIS A 469 14.94 -0.24 2.76
C HIS A 469 15.32 0.84 1.73
N ARG A 470 15.95 0.42 0.65
CA ARG A 470 16.58 1.32 -0.31
C ARG A 470 15.57 1.94 -1.28
N PHE A 471 14.67 2.78 -0.77
CA PHE A 471 13.58 3.38 -1.55
C PHE A 471 14.08 4.11 -2.80
N ALA A 472 15.11 4.95 -2.68
CA ALA A 472 15.64 5.69 -3.81
C ALA A 472 16.16 4.77 -4.92
N SER A 473 16.81 3.66 -4.55
CA SER A 473 17.31 2.66 -5.53
C SER A 473 16.20 1.80 -6.10
N ARG A 474 15.20 1.42 -5.30
CA ARG A 474 14.08 0.55 -5.74
C ARG A 474 13.06 1.27 -6.59
N VAL A 475 12.84 2.56 -6.35
CA VAL A 475 11.84 3.41 -7.05
C VAL A 475 12.49 4.27 -8.11
N VAL A 476 13.77 4.60 -7.96
CA VAL A 476 14.54 5.52 -8.84
C VAL A 476 13.87 6.90 -8.87
N HIS A 477 13.87 7.59 -7.70
CA HIS A 477 13.33 8.93 -7.58
C HIS A 477 14.16 9.95 -8.36
N GLY A 478 13.56 10.59 -9.36
CA GLY A 478 14.15 11.74 -10.06
C GLY A 478 15.43 11.47 -10.87
N ASP A 479 15.78 10.23 -11.12
CA ASP A 479 16.95 9.83 -11.93
C ASP A 479 16.48 9.22 -13.27
N GLY A 480 17.08 9.67 -14.36
CA GLY A 480 16.81 9.20 -15.72
C GLY A 480 17.57 7.94 -16.12
N ASN A 481 18.31 7.32 -15.22
CA ASN A 481 19.05 6.09 -15.52
C ASN A 481 18.12 4.89 -15.68
N HIS A 482 17.68 4.65 -16.91
CA HIS A 482 16.75 3.58 -17.25
C HIS A 482 17.35 2.17 -17.14
N ALA A 483 18.67 2.05 -17.17
CA ALA A 483 19.38 0.79 -17.04
C ALA A 483 19.59 0.34 -15.58
N ASN A 484 19.03 1.07 -14.60
CA ASN A 484 19.18 0.73 -13.20
C ASN A 484 18.59 -0.65 -12.90
N SER A 485 19.47 -1.60 -12.60
CA SER A 485 19.11 -2.98 -12.28
C SER A 485 18.56 -3.18 -10.86
N GLU A 486 18.59 -2.16 -10.01
CA GLU A 486 18.14 -2.23 -8.63
C GLU A 486 16.67 -1.88 -8.42
N ARG A 487 15.95 -1.43 -9.47
CA ARG A 487 14.50 -1.21 -9.39
C ARG A 487 13.76 -2.48 -9.09
N SER A 488 12.81 -2.42 -8.16
CA SER A 488 11.94 -3.56 -7.83
C SER A 488 10.73 -3.11 -7.01
N PRO A 489 9.54 -3.71 -7.22
CA PRO A 489 8.29 -3.31 -6.58
C PRO A 489 8.07 -3.93 -5.20
N LEU A 490 9.12 -4.09 -4.39
CA LEU A 490 9.04 -4.83 -3.13
C LEU A 490 8.10 -4.16 -2.11
N PHE A 491 8.09 -2.83 -2.06
CA PHE A 491 7.15 -2.10 -1.20
C PHE A 491 5.71 -2.19 -1.73
N VAL A 492 5.52 -2.15 -3.04
CA VAL A 492 4.19 -2.37 -3.67
C VAL A 492 3.65 -3.75 -3.33
N GLN A 493 4.50 -4.79 -3.38
CA GLN A 493 4.12 -6.15 -2.96
C GLN A 493 3.71 -6.22 -1.49
N PHE A 494 4.42 -5.54 -0.61
CA PHE A 494 4.07 -5.47 0.80
C PHE A 494 2.69 -4.82 1.00
N ILE A 495 2.43 -3.69 0.35
CA ILE A 495 1.12 -3.01 0.43
C ILE A 495 0.02 -3.88 -0.17
N ASP A 496 0.28 -4.65 -1.24
CA ASP A 496 -0.67 -5.63 -1.78
C ASP A 496 -0.97 -6.74 -0.76
N CYS A 497 0.04 -7.29 -0.08
CA CYS A 497 -0.17 -8.24 1.02
C CYS A 497 -1.06 -7.65 2.14
N VAL A 498 -0.85 -6.38 2.50
CA VAL A 498 -1.70 -5.69 3.48
C VAL A 498 -3.13 -5.56 2.96
N TRP A 499 -3.30 -5.17 1.69
CA TRP A 499 -4.63 -5.13 1.06
C TRP A 499 -5.31 -6.51 1.08
N GLN A 500 -4.62 -7.59 0.76
CA GLN A 500 -5.16 -8.96 0.88
C GLN A 500 -5.64 -9.27 2.30
N MET A 501 -4.87 -8.83 3.31
CA MET A 501 -5.29 -9.00 4.70
C MET A 501 -6.55 -8.18 5.02
N THR A 502 -6.68 -6.96 4.53
CA THR A 502 -7.91 -6.16 4.74
C THR A 502 -9.14 -6.79 4.07
N ARG A 503 -8.95 -7.54 2.98
CA ARG A 503 -10.02 -8.29 2.31
C ARG A 503 -10.47 -9.51 3.13
N GLN A 504 -9.53 -10.21 3.75
CA GLN A 504 -9.85 -11.37 4.58
C GLN A 504 -10.37 -10.98 5.98
N PHE A 505 -9.95 -9.83 6.51
CA PHE A 505 -10.32 -9.32 7.84
C PHE A 505 -10.88 -7.88 7.72
N PRO A 506 -12.09 -7.70 7.21
CA PRO A 506 -12.59 -6.38 6.80
C PRO A 506 -12.83 -5.39 7.96
N SER A 507 -12.85 -5.87 9.20
CA SER A 507 -13.03 -5.02 10.40
C SER A 507 -11.76 -4.89 11.26
N ALA A 508 -10.65 -5.54 10.89
CA ALA A 508 -9.46 -5.58 11.73
C ALA A 508 -8.48 -4.42 11.51
N PHE A 509 -8.67 -3.62 10.45
CA PHE A 509 -7.80 -2.50 10.09
C PHE A 509 -8.57 -1.19 10.15
N GLU A 510 -7.99 -0.18 10.83
CA GLU A 510 -8.58 1.17 10.95
C GLU A 510 -8.53 1.93 9.63
N PHE A 511 -7.55 1.65 8.78
CA PHE A 511 -7.41 2.28 7.48
C PHE A 511 -8.17 1.53 6.38
N ASN A 512 -8.55 2.26 5.34
CA ASN A 512 -9.25 1.76 4.19
C ASN A 512 -8.32 1.59 2.96
N GLU A 513 -8.89 1.13 1.84
CA GLU A 513 -8.17 0.94 0.57
C GLU A 513 -7.60 2.25 0.01
N LEU A 514 -8.31 3.38 0.17
CA LEU A 514 -7.85 4.69 -0.31
C LEU A 514 -6.54 5.10 0.36
N PHE A 515 -6.39 4.81 1.65
CA PHE A 515 -5.13 5.05 2.36
C PHE A 515 -3.97 4.29 1.72
N LEU A 516 -4.14 2.99 1.43
CA LEU A 516 -3.11 2.16 0.80
C LEU A 516 -2.73 2.67 -0.60
N ILE A 517 -3.73 3.06 -1.40
CA ILE A 517 -3.50 3.66 -2.73
C ILE A 517 -2.75 4.99 -2.61
N THR A 518 -3.13 5.84 -1.64
CA THR A 518 -2.48 7.13 -1.39
C THR A 518 -1.01 6.95 -1.01
N VAL A 519 -0.70 5.97 -0.16
CA VAL A 519 0.69 5.63 0.18
C VAL A 519 1.49 5.25 -1.07
N LEU A 520 0.92 4.42 -1.95
CA LEU A 520 1.58 4.01 -3.20
C LEU A 520 1.70 5.15 -4.22
N ASP A 521 0.73 6.04 -4.32
CA ASP A 521 0.82 7.22 -5.19
C ASP A 521 1.95 8.15 -4.75
N HIS A 522 2.09 8.36 -3.45
CA HIS A 522 3.16 9.19 -2.91
C HIS A 522 4.50 8.48 -2.73
N LEU A 523 4.55 7.17 -2.90
CA LEU A 523 5.80 6.44 -3.12
C LEU A 523 6.54 6.98 -4.35
N TYR A 524 5.81 7.37 -5.40
CA TYR A 524 6.36 7.84 -6.67
C TYR A 524 6.39 9.35 -6.82
N SER A 525 5.46 10.08 -6.20
CA SER A 525 5.18 11.50 -6.51
C SER A 525 6.33 12.46 -6.28
N CYS A 526 7.25 12.17 -5.37
CA CYS A 526 8.26 13.09 -4.87
C CYS A 526 7.69 14.41 -4.31
N LEU A 527 6.43 14.43 -3.87
CA LEU A 527 5.81 15.57 -3.21
C LEU A 527 6.25 15.69 -1.76
N PHE A 528 6.32 14.56 -1.07
CA PHE A 528 6.71 14.47 0.34
C PHE A 528 8.12 13.88 0.50
N GLY A 529 8.77 14.19 1.61
CA GLY A 529 10.10 13.67 1.91
C GLY A 529 10.12 12.23 2.40
N THR A 530 8.96 11.66 2.75
CA THR A 530 8.83 10.39 3.49
C THR A 530 9.59 9.23 2.84
N PHE A 531 9.41 8.98 1.54
CA PHE A 531 10.04 7.83 0.86
C PHE A 531 11.34 8.17 0.12
N LEU A 532 11.90 9.36 0.32
CA LEU A 532 13.14 9.75 -0.33
C LEU A 532 14.36 9.09 0.34
N TYR A 533 15.39 8.85 -0.47
CA TYR A 533 16.67 8.27 -0.08
C TYR A 533 16.61 6.81 0.40
N ASN A 534 17.77 6.26 0.84
CA ASN A 534 17.94 4.84 1.09
C ASN A 534 18.14 4.49 2.57
N SER A 535 18.42 5.47 3.44
CA SER A 535 18.69 5.23 4.86
C SER A 535 18.37 6.45 5.72
N GLU A 536 18.26 6.24 7.02
CA GLU A 536 18.10 7.32 8.00
C GLU A 536 19.29 8.28 7.94
N GLN A 537 20.52 7.76 7.85
CA GLN A 537 21.73 8.56 7.71
C GLN A 537 21.66 9.51 6.50
N GLU A 538 21.25 9.00 5.32
CA GLU A 538 21.10 9.84 4.13
C GLU A 538 20.04 10.92 4.33
N ARG A 539 18.90 10.59 4.95
CA ARG A 539 17.81 11.56 5.22
C ARG A 539 18.26 12.66 6.18
N VAL A 540 19.00 12.29 7.21
CA VAL A 540 19.59 13.28 8.14
C VAL A 540 20.60 14.17 7.41
N ALA A 541 21.51 13.59 6.64
CA ALA A 541 22.53 14.34 5.89
C ALA A 541 21.93 15.29 4.84
N LYS A 542 20.79 14.94 4.26
CA LYS A 542 20.03 15.77 3.30
C LYS A 542 19.00 16.68 3.96
N GLU A 543 18.93 16.70 5.29
CA GLU A 543 18.02 17.54 6.07
C GLU A 543 16.53 17.34 5.66
N VAL A 544 16.15 16.10 5.32
CA VAL A 544 14.79 15.77 4.83
C VAL A 544 13.75 16.17 5.87
N TYR A 545 13.98 15.88 7.14
CA TYR A 545 13.04 16.13 8.24
C TYR A 545 12.79 17.63 8.52
N SER A 546 13.72 18.50 8.17
CA SER A 546 13.59 19.95 8.35
C SER A 546 13.21 20.70 7.07
N LYS A 547 13.56 20.17 5.90
CA LYS A 547 13.38 20.84 4.60
C LYS A 547 12.21 20.31 3.76
N THR A 548 11.57 19.24 4.17
CA THR A 548 10.43 18.65 3.44
C THR A 548 9.25 18.42 4.36
N VAL A 549 8.09 18.19 3.75
CA VAL A 549 6.84 17.84 4.45
C VAL A 549 6.70 16.32 4.46
N SER A 550 6.27 15.75 5.59
CA SER A 550 5.92 14.33 5.70
C SER A 550 4.57 14.02 5.05
N LEU A 551 4.46 12.87 4.38
CA LEU A 551 3.18 12.34 3.90
C LEU A 551 2.16 12.22 5.04
N TRP A 552 2.62 11.91 6.24
CA TRP A 552 1.75 11.72 7.40
C TRP A 552 1.11 13.03 7.87
N SER A 553 1.73 14.17 7.61
CA SER A 553 1.09 15.49 7.82
C SER A 553 -0.18 15.63 6.99
N TYR A 554 -0.12 15.25 5.72
CA TYR A 554 -1.26 15.25 4.80
C TYR A 554 -2.32 14.22 5.21
N VAL A 555 -1.93 12.97 5.42
CA VAL A 555 -2.85 11.88 5.80
C VAL A 555 -3.58 12.20 7.10
N ASN A 556 -2.86 12.68 8.12
CA ASN A 556 -3.44 12.95 9.44
C ASN A 556 -4.33 14.21 9.45
N SER A 557 -4.23 15.08 8.43
CA SER A 557 -5.16 16.19 8.23
C SER A 557 -6.51 15.78 7.65
N GLN A 558 -6.63 14.55 7.11
CA GLN A 558 -7.81 14.04 6.42
C GLN A 558 -8.18 12.62 6.91
N LEU A 559 -8.08 12.36 8.20
CA LEU A 559 -8.28 11.03 8.80
C LEU A 559 -9.62 10.39 8.45
N GLU A 560 -10.68 11.18 8.34
CA GLU A 560 -12.02 10.67 8.00
C GLU A 560 -12.07 9.99 6.64
N GLU A 561 -11.31 10.47 5.65
CA GLU A 561 -11.27 9.88 4.32
C GLU A 561 -10.57 8.52 4.31
N PHE A 562 -9.61 8.35 5.21
CA PHE A 562 -8.76 7.16 5.27
C PHE A 562 -9.24 6.12 6.29
N THR A 563 -10.25 6.44 7.08
CA THR A 563 -10.77 5.55 8.13
C THR A 563 -11.73 4.50 7.56
N ASN A 564 -11.55 3.26 8.00
CA ASN A 564 -12.48 2.16 7.75
C ASN A 564 -13.64 2.23 8.76
N PRO A 565 -14.87 2.50 8.30
CA PRO A 565 -16.01 2.61 9.22
C PRO A 565 -16.42 1.29 9.89
N LEU A 566 -15.90 0.15 9.44
CA LEU A 566 -16.15 -1.17 10.04
C LEU A 566 -15.12 -1.53 11.11
N TYR A 567 -14.10 -0.70 11.32
CA TYR A 567 -13.01 -1.03 12.22
C TYR A 567 -13.47 -1.34 13.64
N VAL A 568 -12.94 -2.43 14.16
CA VAL A 568 -13.08 -2.82 15.57
C VAL A 568 -11.68 -3.12 16.09
N ASN A 569 -11.32 -2.54 17.21
CA ASN A 569 -10.04 -2.83 17.83
C ASN A 569 -10.05 -4.25 18.44
N TYR A 570 -9.30 -5.14 17.84
CA TYR A 570 -9.10 -6.52 18.28
C TYR A 570 -7.74 -6.65 18.99
N GLU A 571 -7.56 -6.02 20.15
CA GLU A 571 -6.26 -5.90 20.84
C GLU A 571 -5.52 -7.22 21.07
N HIS A 572 -6.25 -8.31 21.32
CA HIS A 572 -5.66 -9.61 21.67
C HIS A 572 -5.83 -10.67 20.59
N HIS A 573 -6.22 -10.30 19.38
CA HIS A 573 -6.42 -11.26 18.30
C HIS A 573 -5.26 -11.22 17.30
N VAL A 574 -4.58 -12.35 17.19
CA VAL A 574 -3.62 -12.58 16.11
C VAL A 574 -4.36 -12.92 14.83
N LEU A 575 -3.98 -12.28 13.74
CA LEU A 575 -4.55 -12.55 12.43
C LEU A 575 -3.73 -13.61 11.69
N TYR A 576 -4.40 -14.65 11.19
CA TYR A 576 -3.78 -15.67 10.36
C TYR A 576 -4.42 -15.67 8.97
N PRO A 577 -3.94 -14.84 8.04
CA PRO A 577 -4.45 -14.82 6.68
C PRO A 577 -4.21 -16.15 5.97
N VAL A 578 -5.18 -16.58 5.18
CA VAL A 578 -5.06 -17.80 4.38
C VAL A 578 -4.20 -17.48 3.15
N ALA A 579 -2.97 -17.98 3.15
CA ALA A 579 -2.02 -17.82 2.07
C ALA A 579 -2.23 -18.88 0.96
N SER A 580 -3.33 -18.77 0.24
CA SER A 580 -3.71 -19.67 -0.84
C SER A 580 -4.26 -18.88 -2.02
N LEU A 581 -3.91 -19.26 -3.25
CA LEU A 581 -4.41 -18.61 -4.47
C LEU A 581 -5.93 -18.61 -4.59
N ARG A 582 -6.63 -19.49 -3.85
CA ARG A 582 -8.10 -19.49 -3.78
C ARG A 582 -8.66 -18.32 -2.96
N HIS A 583 -7.85 -17.69 -2.11
CA HIS A 583 -8.24 -16.63 -1.19
C HIS A 583 -7.55 -15.30 -1.52
N LEU A 584 -6.70 -15.28 -2.53
CA LEU A 584 -6.03 -14.09 -3.02
C LEU A 584 -6.68 -13.59 -4.30
N GLU A 585 -6.80 -12.27 -4.41
CA GLU A 585 -7.43 -11.61 -5.55
C GLU A 585 -6.43 -10.65 -6.21
N LEU A 586 -6.54 -10.43 -7.53
CA LEU A 586 -5.83 -9.33 -8.14
C LEU A 586 -6.43 -8.02 -7.63
N TRP A 587 -5.61 -7.12 -7.16
CA TRP A 587 -6.03 -5.79 -6.70
C TRP A 587 -6.41 -4.89 -7.88
N VAL A 588 -7.62 -5.12 -8.41
CA VAL A 588 -8.13 -4.48 -9.63
C VAL A 588 -8.22 -2.97 -9.47
N SER A 589 -8.71 -2.46 -8.33
CA SER A 589 -8.84 -1.02 -8.04
C SER A 589 -7.51 -0.28 -7.99
N TYR A 590 -6.39 -0.97 -7.90
CA TYR A 590 -5.05 -0.41 -8.03
C TYR A 590 -4.41 -0.69 -9.39
N TYR A 591 -4.27 -1.96 -9.79
CA TYR A 591 -3.52 -2.33 -11.00
C TYR A 591 -4.26 -2.00 -12.30
N VAL A 592 -5.58 -1.94 -12.28
CA VAL A 592 -6.41 -1.73 -13.49
C VAL A 592 -7.10 -0.36 -13.50
N ARG A 593 -6.84 0.50 -12.49
CA ARG A 593 -7.52 1.80 -12.28
C ARG A 593 -7.42 2.77 -13.47
N TRP A 594 -6.42 2.63 -14.31
CA TRP A 594 -6.21 3.50 -15.46
C TRP A 594 -6.95 3.06 -16.73
N ASN A 595 -7.66 1.94 -16.66
CA ASN A 595 -8.49 1.45 -17.77
C ASN A 595 -9.94 1.93 -17.60
N PRO A 596 -10.41 2.91 -18.41
CA PRO A 596 -11.74 3.49 -18.27
C PRO A 596 -12.87 2.51 -18.63
N ARG A 597 -12.56 1.37 -19.27
CA ARG A 597 -13.53 0.30 -19.53
C ARG A 597 -13.81 -0.56 -18.29
N MET A 598 -12.92 -0.56 -17.34
CA MET A 598 -13.21 -1.07 -16.00
C MET A 598 -14.02 0.02 -15.32
N ARG A 599 -15.33 -0.19 -15.16
CA ARG A 599 -16.19 0.75 -14.42
C ARG A 599 -15.52 1.05 -13.08
N PRO A 600 -15.36 2.31 -12.68
CA PRO A 600 -14.91 2.62 -11.36
C PRO A 600 -15.90 1.97 -10.38
N GLN A 601 -15.48 0.92 -9.72
CA GLN A 601 -16.23 0.44 -8.57
C GLN A 601 -16.18 1.57 -7.56
N VAL A 602 -17.35 1.99 -7.09
CA VAL A 602 -17.42 2.90 -5.95
C VAL A 602 -16.53 2.31 -4.86
N PRO A 603 -15.58 3.07 -4.33
CA PRO A 603 -14.68 2.55 -3.30
C PRO A 603 -15.49 1.86 -2.22
N VAL A 604 -15.12 0.63 -1.85
CA VAL A 604 -15.90 -0.18 -0.89
C VAL A 604 -16.14 0.58 0.41
N HIS A 605 -15.18 1.38 0.86
CA HIS A 605 -15.32 2.23 2.05
C HIS A 605 -16.37 3.33 1.91
N GLN A 606 -16.56 3.92 0.72
CA GLN A 606 -17.58 4.93 0.48
C GLN A 606 -18.98 4.30 0.48
N SER A 607 -19.16 3.16 -0.19
CA SER A 607 -20.41 2.37 -0.12
C SER A 607 -20.72 1.90 1.30
N LEU A 608 -19.71 1.48 2.07
CA LEU A 608 -19.88 1.10 3.47
C LEU A 608 -20.24 2.28 4.37
N LYS A 609 -19.63 3.46 4.16
CA LYS A 609 -19.97 4.68 4.88
C LYS A 609 -21.43 5.08 4.63
N GLU A 610 -21.88 5.04 3.37
CA GLU A 610 -23.26 5.29 2.98
C GLU A 610 -24.25 4.28 3.61
N LEU A 611 -23.91 2.99 3.59
CA LEU A 611 -24.71 1.94 4.21
C LEU A 611 -24.79 2.08 5.74
N LEU A 612 -23.73 2.50 6.40
CA LEU A 612 -23.73 2.76 7.86
C LEU A 612 -24.56 3.97 8.23
N VAL A 613 -24.51 5.03 7.44
CA VAL A 613 -25.40 6.20 7.61
C VAL A 613 -26.86 5.77 7.46
N LEU A 614 -27.18 5.05 6.38
CA LEU A 614 -28.53 4.53 6.14
C LEU A 614 -29.00 3.60 7.27
N LYS A 615 -28.13 2.71 7.76
CA LYS A 615 -28.41 1.85 8.92
C LYS A 615 -28.74 2.68 10.17
N SER A 616 -27.95 3.73 10.45
CA SER A 616 -28.18 4.62 11.59
C SER A 616 -29.51 5.36 11.49
N GLU A 617 -29.86 5.85 10.30
CA GLU A 617 -31.15 6.52 10.04
C GLU A 617 -32.34 5.55 10.18
N LEU A 618 -32.21 4.34 9.64
CA LEU A 618 -33.24 3.31 9.79
C LEU A 618 -33.40 2.88 11.25
N GLN A 619 -32.31 2.75 12.01
CA GLN A 619 -32.38 2.43 13.42
C GLN A 619 -33.10 3.51 14.22
N LYS A 620 -32.82 4.81 13.97
CA LYS A 620 -33.54 5.93 14.59
C LYS A 620 -35.05 5.85 14.29
N LYS A 621 -35.43 5.60 13.03
CA LYS A 621 -36.83 5.43 12.63
C LYS A 621 -37.52 4.26 13.35
N VAL A 622 -36.83 3.14 13.49
CA VAL A 622 -37.34 1.97 14.23
C VAL A 622 -37.55 2.32 15.70
N ASP A 623 -36.63 3.07 16.33
CA ASP A 623 -36.72 3.47 17.73
C ASP A 623 -37.81 4.53 17.94
N GLU A 624 -38.07 5.39 16.97
CA GLU A 624 -39.23 6.31 16.96
C GLU A 624 -40.54 5.55 16.88
N LEU A 625 -40.68 4.62 15.93
CA LEU A 625 -41.90 3.81 15.78
C LEU A 625 -42.17 2.93 17.01
N LYS A 626 -41.12 2.40 17.67
CA LYS A 626 -41.28 1.67 18.93
C LYS A 626 -41.78 2.57 20.05
N ARG A 627 -41.34 3.83 20.13
CA ARG A 627 -41.81 4.80 21.13
C ARG A 627 -43.26 5.19 20.87
N ASP A 628 -43.63 5.40 19.62
CA ASP A 628 -45.01 5.74 19.22
C ASP A 628 -45.97 4.56 19.49
N ALA A 629 -45.54 3.33 19.22
CA ALA A 629 -46.30 2.12 19.55
C ALA A 629 -46.48 1.94 21.06
N ALA A 630 -45.44 2.21 21.88
CA ALA A 630 -45.54 2.16 23.33
C ALA A 630 -46.45 3.25 23.88
N SER A 631 -46.43 4.45 23.27
CA SER A 631 -47.32 5.57 23.64
C SER A 631 -48.78 5.27 23.31
N SER A 632 -49.08 4.63 22.17
CA SER A 632 -50.43 4.23 21.78
C SER A 632 -50.96 3.07 22.62
N HIS A 633 -50.15 2.15 23.09
CA HIS A 633 -50.52 1.11 24.04
C HIS A 633 -50.82 1.67 25.43
N SER A 634 -50.14 2.72 25.87
CA SER A 634 -50.44 3.39 27.17
C SER A 634 -51.75 4.20 27.14
N LEU A 635 -52.15 4.70 25.97
CA LEU A 635 -53.42 5.40 25.80
C LEU A 635 -54.63 4.43 25.69
N SER A 636 -54.44 3.21 25.20
CA SER A 636 -55.51 2.20 25.15
C SER A 636 -55.77 1.51 26.49
N SER A 637 -54.80 1.52 27.41
CA SER A 637 -54.96 0.94 28.77
C SER A 637 -55.59 1.88 29.80
N SER A 638 -55.77 3.16 29.45
CA SER A 638 -56.40 4.15 30.34
C SER A 638 -57.91 4.37 30.09
N SER A 639 -58.51 3.65 29.11
CA SER A 639 -59.93 3.80 28.77
C SER A 639 -60.83 2.64 29.20
N GLU A 640 -60.35 1.66 29.97
CA GLU A 640 -61.13 0.53 30.49
C GLU A 640 -61.17 0.50 32.03
N HIS A 641 -61.57 1.58 32.70
CA HIS A 641 -61.97 1.53 34.11
C HIS A 641 -62.95 2.65 34.45
N GLU A 642 -64.15 2.60 33.90
CA GLU A 642 -65.36 3.16 34.47
C GLU A 642 -66.57 2.26 34.16
N GLY A 643 -66.69 1.19 34.92
CA GLY A 643 -67.89 0.34 34.97
C GLY A 643 -68.48 0.42 36.37
N MET A 644 -69.62 1.12 36.46
CA MET A 644 -70.46 1.24 37.67
C MET A 644 -70.86 -0.09 38.30
N PRO A 645 -70.97 -0.20 39.61
CA PRO A 645 -71.55 -1.36 40.25
C PRO A 645 -73.05 -1.36 40.15
N MET A 646 -73.62 -2.36 39.56
CA MET A 646 -75.06 -2.67 39.70
C MET A 646 -75.34 -3.31 41.03
N GLN A 647 -76.16 -2.64 41.82
CA GLN A 647 -76.84 -3.19 42.98
C GLN A 647 -77.87 -4.22 42.48
N THR A 648 -77.82 -5.43 43.02
CA THR A 648 -78.96 -6.36 43.00
C THR A 648 -79.44 -6.55 44.43
N THR A 649 -80.62 -6.02 44.76
CA THR A 649 -81.48 -6.40 45.85
C THR A 649 -82.31 -7.64 45.46
N VAL A 650 -82.33 -8.58 46.32
CA VAL A 650 -83.22 -9.60 46.90
C VAL A 650 -82.53 -10.93 47.04
#